data_fbe621bf72db4afc0ea5b3e9b53b4f3c
#
_entry.id   fbe621bf72db4afc0ea5b3e9b53b4f3c
#
_cell.length_a   1.000
_cell.length_b   1.000
_cell.length_c   1.000
_cell.angle_alpha   90.00
_cell.angle_beta   90.00
_cell.angle_gamma   90.00
#
_symmetry.space_group_name_H-M   'P 1'
#
loop_
_entity.id
_entity.type
_entity.pdbx_description
1 polymer ?
#
loop_
_entity_poly.entity_id
_entity_poly.type
_entity_poly.pdbx_seq_one_letter_code
_entity_poly.pdbx_strand_id
1 'polypeptide(L)'
;MKPLALALLAVTLCAQAPVNKPLPAPGIAVPEADQKQLRAGLDRLAAKLDGLRKNPHYPDVLMFHKAVRYALEGNEFFRQEQIFRAKELLRIGSERADALARGEAPWTRATGLVVRGYISKIDGSVQPYGLVVPPTYSPEKPHHWRVDAWFHGRSDTLNEVDFLYDRMQNPGEFQPVDTIVLHLYGRYCNASKFAGEVDFFEALDDVRKHYEVDENRILVRGFSMGGASVWHIAAHHATDFAAAAPGAGFAETLEYQKNAKYQPTWWESKLYHLTNATDYAANFFELPVIAYNGDQDPQRQAADIMARNMEEEGMTLARVWGLNIGHAYTPAAKVELSRMIDAIAAKGRNEWPKQIRFTTWTLKYNRMRWVVVDSLEKHWDRARVDAEVINDHSVKAKTANVAAVSFEMGTAASLLNPASKVTVDLDGQSLTVPGALTDGSWTAHFRKSNGKWALADDDAKVLRKRHDLQGPIDDAFLDSFVMVRPTGAPLNETVGKWTKSEMDRAIHQWRGLFRGDAPVKDDTAISDADLANSNLVLWGDPQSNKVLARVMEKLPVQWTAGAITLGARTFPAATSAPVMIYPNPLNPKKYIVINSGFTFRESANGSNSWQVAELPDYAVVDLTTPPNSRWPGRIAAAGFFGEKWELLATDGK
;
A
#
# COMPACT_ATOMS: atom_id res chain seq x y z
N MET A 1 -59.17 29.39 32.46
CA MET A 1 -57.77 28.98 32.32
C MET A 1 -57.75 27.63 31.58
N LYS A 2 -57.38 27.62 30.32
CA LYS A 2 -57.24 26.38 29.54
C LYS A 2 -55.75 26.04 29.45
N PRO A 3 -55.32 24.79 29.64
CA PRO A 3 -53.93 24.45 29.47
C PRO A 3 -53.59 24.24 27.97
N LEU A 4 -52.53 24.90 27.55
CA LEU A 4 -51.90 24.73 26.24
C LEU A 4 -51.12 23.39 26.26
N ALA A 5 -51.47 22.47 25.37
CA ALA A 5 -50.71 21.24 25.14
C ALA A 5 -49.59 21.53 24.17
N LEU A 6 -48.35 21.44 24.64
CA LEU A 6 -47.14 21.48 23.80
C LEU A 6 -46.95 20.11 23.12
N ALA A 7 -47.16 20.04 21.80
CA ALA A 7 -46.84 18.87 21.02
C ALA A 7 -45.33 18.92 20.69
N LEU A 8 -44.56 18.01 21.33
CA LEU A 8 -43.16 17.72 20.91
C LEU A 8 -43.19 16.96 19.58
N LEU A 9 -42.78 17.63 18.50
CA LEU A 9 -42.42 16.96 17.23
C LEU A 9 -41.09 16.24 17.44
N ALA A 10 -41.13 14.93 17.59
CA ALA A 10 -39.94 14.08 17.50
C ALA A 10 -39.50 14.03 16.02
N VAL A 11 -38.48 14.79 15.66
CA VAL A 11 -37.80 14.64 14.37
C VAL A 11 -36.97 13.37 14.46
N THR A 12 -37.50 12.27 13.92
CA THR A 12 -36.73 11.06 13.66
C THR A 12 -35.70 11.39 12.57
N LEU A 13 -34.44 11.64 12.97
CA LEU A 13 -33.33 11.57 12.05
C LEU A 13 -33.20 10.11 11.58
N CYS A 14 -33.78 9.79 10.43
CA CYS A 14 -33.41 8.60 9.69
C CYS A 14 -31.92 8.76 9.33
N ALA A 15 -31.07 7.96 9.94
CA ALA A 15 -29.69 7.78 9.47
C ALA A 15 -29.79 7.26 8.03
N GLN A 16 -29.51 8.13 7.06
CA GLN A 16 -29.41 7.73 5.66
C GLN A 16 -28.35 6.65 5.57
N ALA A 17 -28.70 5.51 4.94
CA ALA A 17 -27.72 4.52 4.51
C ALA A 17 -26.61 5.24 3.73
N PRO A 18 -25.34 4.81 3.83
CA PRO A 18 -24.26 5.45 3.10
C PRO A 18 -24.62 5.44 1.61
N VAL A 19 -24.78 6.63 1.05
CA VAL A 19 -25.03 6.80 -0.38
C VAL A 19 -23.78 6.26 -1.07
N ASN A 20 -23.91 5.23 -1.91
CA ASN A 20 -22.82 4.72 -2.75
C ASN A 20 -22.33 5.84 -3.66
N LYS A 21 -21.31 6.56 -3.22
CA LYS A 21 -20.71 7.63 -3.99
C LYS A 21 -19.77 6.99 -5.02
N PRO A 22 -20.00 7.19 -6.33
CA PRO A 22 -19.04 6.71 -7.32
C PRO A 22 -17.70 7.41 -7.12
N LEU A 23 -16.61 6.65 -7.27
CA LEU A 23 -15.25 7.17 -7.17
C LEU A 23 -14.43 6.54 -8.32
N PRO A 24 -13.93 7.33 -9.28
CA PRO A 24 -14.13 8.79 -9.43
C PRO A 24 -15.60 9.21 -9.62
N ALA A 25 -15.91 10.45 -9.25
CA ALA A 25 -17.23 11.03 -9.53
C ALA A 25 -17.44 11.17 -11.05
N PRO A 26 -18.67 11.18 -11.56
CA PRO A 26 -18.92 11.46 -12.97
C PRO A 26 -18.46 12.89 -13.34
N GLY A 27 -17.77 13.03 -14.47
CA GLY A 27 -17.32 14.31 -14.99
C GLY A 27 -18.41 15.07 -15.73
N ILE A 28 -18.04 16.25 -16.24
CA ILE A 28 -18.87 17.09 -17.10
C ILE A 28 -18.91 16.53 -18.54
N ALA A 29 -19.94 16.90 -19.29
CA ALA A 29 -19.98 16.63 -20.72
C ALA A 29 -18.86 17.42 -21.45
N VAL A 30 -17.97 16.74 -22.13
CA VAL A 30 -16.94 17.38 -22.97
C VAL A 30 -17.57 17.77 -24.31
N PRO A 31 -17.43 19.04 -24.78
CA PRO A 31 -17.94 19.45 -26.09
C PRO A 31 -17.38 18.57 -27.23
N GLU A 32 -18.18 18.25 -28.24
CA GLU A 32 -17.78 17.35 -29.34
C GLU A 32 -16.51 17.83 -30.06
N ALA A 33 -16.38 19.13 -30.29
CA ALA A 33 -15.19 19.71 -30.90
C ALA A 33 -13.93 19.47 -30.08
N ASP A 34 -14.04 19.57 -28.73
CA ASP A 34 -12.94 19.30 -27.81
C ASP A 34 -12.61 17.80 -27.75
N GLN A 35 -13.64 16.93 -27.73
CA GLN A 35 -13.40 15.47 -27.80
C GLN A 35 -12.63 15.10 -29.06
N LYS A 36 -13.01 15.65 -30.23
CA LYS A 36 -12.33 15.42 -31.52
C LYS A 36 -10.87 15.89 -31.46
N GLN A 37 -10.61 17.06 -30.88
CA GLN A 37 -9.26 17.60 -30.73
C GLN A 37 -8.40 16.75 -29.80
N LEU A 38 -8.95 16.31 -28.64
CA LEU A 38 -8.25 15.47 -27.67
C LEU A 38 -7.92 14.09 -28.29
N ARG A 39 -8.87 13.44 -28.98
CA ARG A 39 -8.62 12.17 -29.67
C ARG A 39 -7.52 12.31 -30.73
N ALA A 40 -7.62 13.33 -31.59
CA ALA A 40 -6.58 13.57 -32.60
C ALA A 40 -5.21 13.90 -31.98
N GLY A 41 -5.17 14.53 -30.81
CA GLY A 41 -3.94 14.76 -30.05
C GLY A 41 -3.36 13.48 -29.47
N LEU A 42 -4.20 12.62 -28.92
CA LEU A 42 -3.81 11.28 -28.43
C LEU A 42 -3.23 10.42 -29.56
N ASP A 43 -3.89 10.36 -30.72
CA ASP A 43 -3.43 9.59 -31.87
C ASP A 43 -2.06 10.06 -32.36
N ARG A 44 -1.85 11.39 -32.47
CA ARG A 44 -0.54 11.95 -32.86
C ARG A 44 0.55 11.63 -31.86
N LEU A 45 0.27 11.74 -30.55
CA LEU A 45 1.25 11.41 -29.51
C LEU A 45 1.53 9.90 -29.48
N ALA A 46 0.51 9.04 -29.64
CA ALA A 46 0.67 7.59 -29.70
C ALA A 46 1.60 7.17 -30.86
N ALA A 47 1.43 7.77 -32.06
CA ALA A 47 2.29 7.51 -33.22
C ALA A 47 3.77 7.86 -32.96
N LYS A 48 4.05 8.92 -32.18
CA LYS A 48 5.43 9.28 -31.78
C LYS A 48 5.98 8.30 -30.73
N LEU A 49 5.15 7.85 -29.80
CA LEU A 49 5.52 6.94 -28.74
C LEU A 49 5.94 5.55 -29.23
N ASP A 50 5.41 5.07 -30.36
CA ASP A 50 5.74 3.74 -30.91
C ASP A 50 7.24 3.56 -31.19
N GLY A 51 7.93 4.59 -31.67
CA GLY A 51 9.37 4.59 -31.90
C GLY A 51 10.22 4.72 -30.62
N LEU A 52 9.63 5.08 -29.50
CA LEU A 52 10.34 5.45 -28.28
C LEU A 52 10.29 4.39 -27.16
N ARG A 53 9.61 3.25 -27.36
CA ARG A 53 9.36 2.22 -26.32
C ARG A 53 10.62 1.71 -25.61
N LYS A 54 11.78 1.75 -26.25
CA LYS A 54 13.08 1.32 -25.68
C LYS A 54 13.87 2.45 -25.03
N ASN A 55 13.39 3.70 -25.14
CA ASN A 55 14.07 4.84 -24.53
C ASN A 55 13.87 4.81 -23.01
N PRO A 56 14.90 4.97 -22.16
CA PRO A 56 14.77 4.95 -20.71
C PRO A 56 13.85 6.06 -20.18
N HIS A 57 13.65 7.15 -20.91
CA HIS A 57 12.77 8.25 -20.56
C HIS A 57 11.38 8.16 -21.25
N TYR A 58 11.05 7.02 -21.85
CA TYR A 58 9.75 6.77 -22.44
C TYR A 58 8.58 7.02 -21.47
N PRO A 59 8.66 6.65 -20.15
CA PRO A 59 7.60 6.92 -19.19
C PRO A 59 7.33 8.41 -18.99
N ASP A 60 8.36 9.27 -19.11
CA ASP A 60 8.26 10.73 -18.97
C ASP A 60 7.41 11.38 -20.07
N VAL A 61 7.12 10.65 -21.13
CA VAL A 61 6.22 11.07 -22.23
C VAL A 61 4.89 10.32 -22.17
N LEU A 62 4.93 9.01 -21.92
CA LEU A 62 3.75 8.15 -21.88
C LEU A 62 2.72 8.62 -20.84
N MET A 63 3.16 9.17 -19.69
CA MET A 63 2.29 9.68 -18.65
C MET A 63 1.31 10.76 -19.14
N PHE A 64 1.72 11.63 -20.07
CA PHE A 64 0.84 12.65 -20.65
C PHE A 64 -0.26 12.04 -21.52
N HIS A 65 0.09 11.02 -22.31
CA HIS A 65 -0.88 10.28 -23.11
C HIS A 65 -1.90 9.57 -22.21
N LYS A 66 -1.42 8.83 -21.18
CA LYS A 66 -2.29 8.13 -20.24
C LYS A 66 -3.23 9.08 -19.51
N ALA A 67 -2.71 10.20 -18.97
CA ALA A 67 -3.50 11.16 -18.21
C ALA A 67 -4.71 11.66 -19.02
N VAL A 68 -4.49 12.06 -20.28
CA VAL A 68 -5.56 12.56 -21.15
C VAL A 68 -6.49 11.43 -21.61
N ARG A 69 -5.94 10.26 -21.95
CA ARG A 69 -6.72 9.09 -22.34
C ARG A 69 -7.68 8.66 -21.22
N TYR A 70 -7.19 8.56 -19.99
CA TYR A 70 -8.02 8.16 -18.83
C TYR A 70 -9.12 9.17 -18.53
N ALA A 71 -8.79 10.46 -18.54
CA ALA A 71 -9.79 11.51 -18.31
C ALA A 71 -10.89 11.50 -19.39
N LEU A 72 -10.53 11.24 -20.66
CA LEU A 72 -11.50 11.20 -21.76
C LEU A 72 -12.34 9.92 -21.77
N GLU A 73 -11.72 8.75 -21.58
CA GLU A 73 -12.41 7.46 -21.59
C GLU A 73 -13.25 7.22 -20.34
N GLY A 74 -12.78 7.70 -19.17
CA GLY A 74 -13.45 7.58 -17.88
C GLY A 74 -14.51 8.65 -17.62
N ASN A 75 -14.68 9.63 -18.52
CA ASN A 75 -15.49 10.84 -18.27
C ASN A 75 -15.08 11.55 -16.97
N GLU A 76 -13.77 11.81 -16.83
CA GLU A 76 -13.16 12.36 -15.62
C GLU A 76 -12.68 13.80 -15.79
N PHE A 77 -13.31 14.59 -16.67
CA PHE A 77 -13.19 16.02 -16.68
C PHE A 77 -14.27 16.61 -15.76
N PHE A 78 -13.88 17.24 -14.67
CA PHE A 78 -14.81 17.77 -13.66
C PHE A 78 -15.05 19.26 -13.79
N ARG A 79 -14.20 19.94 -14.56
CA ARG A 79 -14.23 21.39 -14.81
C ARG A 79 -13.74 21.67 -16.22
N GLN A 80 -14.24 22.78 -16.80
CA GLN A 80 -13.89 23.18 -18.17
C GLN A 80 -12.38 23.41 -18.35
N GLU A 81 -11.71 23.97 -17.33
CA GLU A 81 -10.27 24.23 -17.35
C GLU A 81 -9.44 22.96 -17.53
N GLN A 82 -9.91 21.81 -17.07
CA GLN A 82 -9.20 20.55 -17.24
C GLN A 82 -9.12 20.11 -18.71
N ILE A 83 -10.10 20.48 -19.54
CA ILE A 83 -10.06 20.23 -20.98
C ILE A 83 -8.94 21.04 -21.64
N PHE A 84 -8.77 22.31 -21.24
CA PHE A 84 -7.65 23.13 -21.69
C PHE A 84 -6.30 22.54 -21.23
N ARG A 85 -6.19 22.18 -19.95
CA ARG A 85 -5.00 21.53 -19.38
C ARG A 85 -4.63 20.26 -20.14
N ALA A 86 -5.60 19.41 -20.48
CA ALA A 86 -5.40 18.20 -21.24
C ALA A 86 -4.79 18.46 -22.63
N LYS A 87 -5.27 19.50 -23.33
CA LYS A 87 -4.69 19.93 -24.62
C LYS A 87 -3.24 20.37 -24.47
N GLU A 88 -2.95 21.12 -23.41
CA GLU A 88 -1.59 21.57 -23.10
C GLU A 88 -0.66 20.39 -22.74
N LEU A 89 -1.14 19.40 -21.96
CA LEU A 89 -0.37 18.18 -21.68
C LEU A 89 -0.04 17.39 -22.95
N LEU A 90 -0.97 17.29 -23.92
CA LEU A 90 -0.69 16.64 -25.21
C LEU A 90 0.36 17.41 -26.03
N ARG A 91 0.36 18.76 -25.97
CA ARG A 91 1.39 19.59 -26.60
C ARG A 91 2.76 19.32 -25.99
N ILE A 92 2.86 19.40 -24.64
CA ILE A 92 4.10 19.15 -23.89
C ILE A 92 4.60 17.71 -24.14
N GLY A 93 3.70 16.73 -24.07
CA GLY A 93 4.03 15.32 -24.36
C GLY A 93 4.59 15.14 -25.76
N SER A 94 4.01 15.84 -26.77
CA SER A 94 4.51 15.83 -28.15
C SER A 94 5.90 16.45 -28.27
N GLU A 95 6.16 17.58 -27.61
CA GLU A 95 7.48 18.23 -27.58
C GLU A 95 8.55 17.34 -26.92
N ARG A 96 8.20 16.69 -25.78
CA ARG A 96 9.11 15.71 -25.14
C ARG A 96 9.37 14.50 -26.04
N ALA A 97 8.37 14.01 -26.76
CA ALA A 97 8.55 12.91 -27.72
C ALA A 97 9.52 13.31 -28.84
N ASP A 98 9.37 14.52 -29.40
CA ASP A 98 10.27 15.04 -30.42
C ASP A 98 11.70 15.23 -29.88
N ALA A 99 11.87 15.68 -28.65
CA ALA A 99 13.18 15.77 -28.01
C ALA A 99 13.83 14.38 -27.85
N LEU A 100 13.09 13.39 -27.35
CA LEU A 100 13.58 12.01 -27.23
C LEU A 100 13.98 11.41 -28.57
N ALA A 101 13.23 11.72 -29.63
CA ALA A 101 13.58 11.26 -30.98
C ALA A 101 14.90 11.85 -31.48
N ARG A 102 15.34 13.02 -30.98
CA ARG A 102 16.65 13.62 -31.23
C ARG A 102 17.72 13.17 -30.21
N GLY A 103 17.40 12.31 -29.26
CA GLY A 103 18.32 11.88 -28.19
C GLY A 103 18.46 12.90 -27.05
N GLU A 104 17.51 13.82 -26.91
CA GLU A 104 17.50 14.89 -25.91
C GLU A 104 16.47 14.62 -24.81
N ALA A 105 16.82 14.90 -23.55
CA ALA A 105 15.92 14.80 -22.41
C ALA A 105 16.22 15.92 -21.38
N PRO A 106 16.02 17.21 -21.72
CA PRO A 106 16.47 18.33 -20.89
C PRO A 106 15.82 18.37 -19.50
N TRP A 107 14.60 17.85 -19.34
CA TRP A 107 13.90 17.79 -18.03
C TRP A 107 14.61 16.88 -17.02
N THR A 108 15.46 15.95 -17.44
CA THR A 108 16.19 15.03 -16.55
C THR A 108 17.30 15.71 -15.75
N ARG A 109 17.72 16.90 -16.17
CA ARG A 109 18.74 17.74 -15.52
C ARG A 109 18.20 19.09 -15.06
N ALA A 110 16.90 19.32 -15.24
CA ALA A 110 16.27 20.58 -14.88
C ALA A 110 16.18 20.74 -13.36
N THR A 111 16.33 21.96 -12.87
CA THR A 111 15.99 22.39 -11.51
C THR A 111 14.60 23.03 -11.50
N GLY A 112 14.03 23.25 -10.32
CA GLY A 112 12.66 23.76 -10.15
C GLY A 112 11.61 22.68 -10.32
N LEU A 113 10.52 22.99 -11.01
CA LEU A 113 9.36 22.09 -11.12
C LEU A 113 9.54 21.14 -12.29
N VAL A 114 9.59 19.85 -11.98
CA VAL A 114 9.76 18.78 -12.96
C VAL A 114 8.68 17.72 -12.74
N VAL A 115 8.04 17.26 -13.80
CA VAL A 115 7.16 16.08 -13.77
C VAL A 115 7.81 14.92 -14.50
N ARG A 116 7.70 13.74 -13.92
CA ARG A 116 8.26 12.50 -14.44
C ARG A 116 7.28 11.35 -14.33
N GLY A 117 7.59 10.24 -14.98
CA GLY A 117 6.82 9.02 -14.90
C GLY A 117 7.70 7.78 -14.82
N TYR A 118 7.19 6.72 -14.24
CA TYR A 118 7.81 5.39 -14.22
C TYR A 118 6.78 4.33 -14.63
N ILE A 119 7.26 3.14 -15.00
CA ILE A 119 6.39 1.99 -15.27
C ILE A 119 6.29 1.15 -13.99
N SER A 120 5.08 1.00 -13.48
CA SER A 120 4.84 0.16 -12.30
C SER A 120 4.99 -1.32 -12.63
N LYS A 121 5.63 -2.05 -11.73
CA LYS A 121 5.77 -3.52 -11.83
C LYS A 121 4.45 -4.26 -11.55
N ILE A 122 3.48 -3.62 -10.87
CA ILE A 122 2.22 -4.28 -10.49
C ILE A 122 1.39 -4.63 -11.74
N ASP A 123 1.18 -3.67 -12.64
CA ASP A 123 0.24 -3.76 -13.75
C ASP A 123 0.80 -3.23 -15.08
N GLY A 124 2.07 -2.82 -15.11
CA GLY A 124 2.70 -2.25 -16.29
C GLY A 124 2.22 -0.85 -16.67
N SER A 125 1.40 -0.21 -15.84
CA SER A 125 0.92 1.15 -16.11
C SER A 125 2.01 2.19 -15.84
N VAL A 126 2.02 3.28 -16.64
CA VAL A 126 2.85 4.45 -16.30
C VAL A 126 2.19 5.22 -15.16
N GLN A 127 2.96 5.59 -14.13
CA GLN A 127 2.49 6.40 -13.01
C GLN A 127 3.27 7.70 -12.92
N PRO A 128 2.59 8.85 -12.72
CA PRO A 128 3.23 10.15 -12.70
C PRO A 128 3.65 10.56 -11.28
N TYR A 129 4.72 11.33 -11.18
CA TYR A 129 5.11 12.07 -9.99
C TYR A 129 5.65 13.46 -10.34
N GLY A 130 5.64 14.37 -9.37
CA GLY A 130 6.22 15.71 -9.49
C GLY A 130 7.45 15.87 -8.60
N LEU A 131 8.38 16.70 -9.01
CA LEU A 131 9.55 17.07 -8.23
C LEU A 131 9.65 18.58 -8.10
N VAL A 132 10.14 19.02 -6.94
CA VAL A 132 10.78 20.32 -6.78
C VAL A 132 12.27 20.05 -6.59
N VAL A 133 13.05 20.28 -7.64
CA VAL A 133 14.49 20.05 -7.63
C VAL A 133 15.17 21.36 -7.22
N PRO A 134 16.00 21.38 -6.16
CA PRO A 134 16.60 22.62 -5.66
C PRO A 134 17.55 23.26 -6.69
N PRO A 135 17.64 24.59 -6.76
CA PRO A 135 18.50 25.27 -7.72
C PRO A 135 20.00 24.99 -7.55
N THR A 136 20.38 24.48 -6.41
CA THR A 136 21.75 24.05 -6.08
C THR A 136 22.08 22.66 -6.61
N TYR A 137 21.08 21.88 -7.08
CA TYR A 137 21.26 20.54 -7.62
C TYR A 137 22.18 20.55 -8.84
N SER A 138 23.12 19.62 -8.87
CA SER A 138 23.96 19.34 -10.04
C SER A 138 24.39 17.87 -9.97
N PRO A 139 24.18 17.10 -11.05
CA PRO A 139 24.60 15.69 -11.10
C PRO A 139 26.14 15.52 -11.11
N GLU A 140 26.89 16.59 -11.41
CA GLU A 140 28.36 16.57 -11.41
C GLU A 140 28.96 16.80 -10.01
N LYS A 141 28.17 17.23 -9.04
CA LYS A 141 28.64 17.43 -7.64
C LYS A 141 28.60 16.11 -6.88
N PRO A 142 29.67 15.76 -6.15
CA PRO A 142 29.69 14.60 -5.26
C PRO A 142 28.89 14.92 -3.98
N HIS A 143 27.60 15.11 -4.11
CA HIS A 143 26.68 15.46 -3.03
C HIS A 143 25.43 14.60 -3.12
N HIS A 144 25.00 14.04 -1.99
CA HIS A 144 23.74 13.30 -1.88
C HIS A 144 22.68 14.23 -1.29
N TRP A 145 21.49 14.21 -1.91
CA TRP A 145 20.42 15.16 -1.64
C TRP A 145 19.37 14.56 -0.71
N ARG A 146 18.93 15.35 0.27
CA ARG A 146 17.75 15.03 1.06
C ARG A 146 16.53 14.91 0.17
N VAL A 147 15.62 13.97 0.49
CA VAL A 147 14.31 13.81 -0.17
C VAL A 147 13.19 13.95 0.84
N ASP A 148 12.28 14.89 0.62
CA ASP A 148 11.02 15.00 1.35
C ASP A 148 9.88 14.49 0.45
N ALA A 149 9.29 13.34 0.76
CA ALA A 149 8.11 12.86 0.07
C ALA A 149 6.86 13.55 0.63
N TRP A 150 6.07 14.18 -0.26
CA TRP A 150 4.84 14.86 0.08
C TRP A 150 3.62 14.10 -0.42
N PHE A 151 2.73 13.73 0.51
CA PHE A 151 1.46 13.07 0.25
C PHE A 151 0.33 14.10 0.26
N HIS A 152 -0.47 14.12 -0.82
CA HIS A 152 -1.55 15.10 -1.00
C HIS A 152 -2.81 14.75 -0.21
N GLY A 153 -3.68 15.74 0.01
CA GLY A 153 -4.97 15.59 0.64
C GLY A 153 -6.01 14.91 -0.27
N ARG A 154 -7.14 14.50 0.31
CA ARG A 154 -8.23 13.87 -0.46
C ARG A 154 -8.85 14.86 -1.44
N SER A 155 -8.99 14.43 -2.67
CA SER A 155 -9.80 15.11 -3.69
C SER A 155 -10.42 14.08 -4.63
N ASP A 156 -11.73 13.96 -4.62
CA ASP A 156 -12.47 13.01 -5.47
C ASP A 156 -12.46 13.44 -6.96
N THR A 157 -11.99 14.65 -7.24
CA THR A 157 -11.91 15.25 -8.58
C THR A 157 -10.48 15.53 -9.03
N LEU A 158 -9.47 15.04 -8.31
CA LEU A 158 -8.07 15.10 -8.71
C LEU A 158 -7.77 13.99 -9.72
N ASN A 159 -7.80 14.32 -11.00
CA ASN A 159 -7.34 13.41 -12.05
C ASN A 159 -5.84 13.64 -12.37
N GLU A 160 -5.26 12.77 -13.19
CA GLU A 160 -3.85 12.88 -13.60
C GLU A 160 -3.57 14.15 -14.41
N VAL A 161 -4.56 14.67 -15.15
CA VAL A 161 -4.43 15.90 -15.92
C VAL A 161 -4.17 17.08 -14.98
N ASP A 162 -5.00 17.23 -13.94
CA ASP A 162 -4.82 18.29 -12.96
C ASP A 162 -3.53 18.12 -12.16
N PHE A 163 -3.22 16.88 -11.73
CA PHE A 163 -1.99 16.60 -11.00
C PHE A 163 -0.75 17.03 -11.80
N LEU A 164 -0.60 16.55 -13.02
CA LEU A 164 0.56 16.88 -13.87
C LEU A 164 0.66 18.38 -14.14
N TYR A 165 -0.47 19.00 -14.49
CA TYR A 165 -0.49 20.45 -14.79
C TYR A 165 -0.13 21.27 -13.55
N ASP A 166 -0.70 20.94 -12.38
CA ASP A 166 -0.42 21.65 -11.15
C ASP A 166 1.04 21.48 -10.72
N ARG A 167 1.60 20.26 -10.82
CA ARG A 167 3.01 20.04 -10.45
C ARG A 167 4.02 20.76 -11.35
N MET A 168 3.63 21.18 -12.54
CA MET A 168 4.45 22.05 -13.40
C MET A 168 4.31 23.55 -13.07
N GLN A 169 3.37 23.95 -12.21
CA GLN A 169 3.09 25.37 -11.89
C GLN A 169 3.26 25.72 -10.41
N ASN A 170 3.14 24.72 -9.53
CA ASN A 170 3.05 24.92 -8.10
C ASN A 170 4.04 24.03 -7.33
N PRO A 171 4.96 24.61 -6.54
CA PRO A 171 5.93 23.86 -5.76
C PRO A 171 5.33 23.14 -4.53
N GLY A 172 4.09 23.47 -4.15
CA GLY A 172 3.41 22.86 -3.00
C GLY A 172 3.67 23.57 -1.67
N GLU A 173 3.40 22.86 -0.57
CA GLU A 173 3.32 23.43 0.78
C GLU A 173 4.69 23.74 1.41
N PHE A 174 5.71 22.98 1.06
CA PHE A 174 7.04 23.07 1.67
C PHE A 174 8.14 22.97 0.62
N GLN A 175 9.14 23.83 0.73
CA GLN A 175 10.34 23.89 -0.12
C GLN A 175 11.57 24.04 0.76
N PRO A 176 12.03 22.98 1.47
CA PRO A 176 13.23 23.06 2.28
C PRO A 176 14.47 23.33 1.40
N VAL A 177 15.43 24.05 1.95
CA VAL A 177 16.68 24.35 1.26
C VAL A 177 17.43 23.05 0.94
N ASP A 178 18.09 22.98 -0.22
CA ASP A 178 18.90 21.85 -0.66
C ASP A 178 18.19 20.48 -0.55
N THR A 179 16.88 20.46 -0.85
CA THR A 179 16.03 19.28 -0.72
C THR A 179 15.27 19.05 -2.01
N ILE A 180 15.24 17.80 -2.46
CA ILE A 180 14.33 17.35 -3.52
C ILE A 180 12.99 17.04 -2.86
N VAL A 181 11.90 17.71 -3.28
CA VAL A 181 10.55 17.39 -2.81
C VAL A 181 9.87 16.49 -3.84
N LEU A 182 9.54 15.27 -3.43
CA LEU A 182 8.81 14.29 -4.24
C LEU A 182 7.31 14.41 -3.97
N HIS A 183 6.55 14.86 -4.97
CA HIS A 183 5.09 14.91 -4.95
C HIS A 183 4.51 13.68 -5.62
N LEU A 184 3.77 12.88 -4.86
CA LEU A 184 3.14 11.66 -5.35
C LEU A 184 1.75 11.95 -5.93
N TYR A 185 1.40 11.31 -7.02
CA TYR A 185 -0.01 11.14 -7.38
C TYR A 185 -0.65 10.01 -6.57
N GLY A 186 0.15 9.03 -6.15
CA GLY A 186 -0.25 7.96 -5.23
C GLY A 186 -1.33 7.05 -5.78
N ARG A 187 -1.45 6.93 -7.10
CA ARG A 187 -2.56 6.22 -7.76
C ARG A 187 -3.93 6.73 -7.31
N TYR A 188 -4.09 8.05 -7.15
CA TYR A 188 -5.36 8.72 -6.85
C TYR A 188 -5.71 8.76 -5.34
N CYS A 189 -6.93 8.35 -4.97
CA CYS A 189 -7.56 8.64 -3.68
C CYS A 189 -7.63 7.37 -2.81
N ASN A 190 -6.48 6.94 -2.25
CA ASN A 190 -6.36 5.68 -1.51
C ASN A 190 -5.58 5.78 -0.18
N ALA A 191 -5.17 6.98 0.24
CA ALA A 191 -4.36 7.22 1.44
C ALA A 191 -3.07 6.39 1.49
N SER A 192 -2.44 6.18 0.33
CA SER A 192 -1.23 5.35 0.16
C SER A 192 -1.35 3.96 0.77
N LYS A 193 -2.53 3.35 0.64
CA LYS A 193 -2.79 1.96 1.02
C LYS A 193 -2.75 1.07 -0.22
N PHE A 194 -2.47 -0.22 -0.03
CA PHE A 194 -2.42 -1.23 -1.11
C PHE A 194 -1.46 -0.81 -2.24
N ALA A 195 -1.93 -0.79 -3.50
CA ALA A 195 -1.11 -0.36 -4.61
C ALA A 195 -0.61 1.11 -4.49
N GLY A 196 -1.25 1.95 -3.68
CA GLY A 196 -0.77 3.29 -3.35
C GLY A 196 0.47 3.30 -2.45
N GLU A 197 0.64 2.30 -1.58
CA GLU A 197 1.87 2.09 -0.81
C GLU A 197 3.03 1.70 -1.74
N VAL A 198 2.78 0.73 -2.62
CA VAL A 198 3.78 0.29 -3.60
C VAL A 198 4.17 1.44 -4.54
N ASP A 199 3.20 2.24 -4.99
CA ASP A 199 3.42 3.42 -5.84
C ASP A 199 4.40 4.42 -5.22
N PHE A 200 4.30 4.66 -3.90
CA PHE A 200 5.25 5.52 -3.20
C PHE A 200 6.69 4.98 -3.32
N PHE A 201 6.90 3.70 -3.02
CA PHE A 201 8.24 3.11 -3.08
C PHE A 201 8.76 3.02 -4.50
N GLU A 202 7.92 2.69 -5.48
CA GLU A 202 8.31 2.69 -6.90
C GLU A 202 8.71 4.09 -7.39
N ALA A 203 7.96 5.14 -7.00
CA ALA A 203 8.33 6.52 -7.33
C ALA A 203 9.64 6.95 -6.66
N LEU A 204 9.84 6.59 -5.37
CA LEU A 204 11.07 6.86 -4.65
C LEU A 204 12.26 6.11 -5.28
N ASP A 205 12.08 4.87 -5.71
CA ASP A 205 13.09 4.09 -6.41
C ASP A 205 13.44 4.70 -7.77
N ASP A 206 12.45 5.27 -8.46
CA ASP A 206 12.72 5.99 -9.71
C ASP A 206 13.49 7.28 -9.47
N VAL A 207 13.22 8.01 -8.38
CA VAL A 207 14.02 9.17 -7.94
C VAL A 207 15.46 8.74 -7.64
N ARG A 208 15.67 7.64 -6.88
CA ARG A 208 17.00 7.09 -6.59
C ARG A 208 17.82 6.75 -7.84
N LYS A 209 17.17 6.29 -8.90
CA LYS A 209 17.84 5.97 -10.19
C LYS A 209 18.31 7.19 -10.97
N HIS A 210 17.70 8.34 -10.74
CA HIS A 210 17.91 9.53 -11.55
C HIS A 210 18.55 10.69 -10.80
N TYR A 211 18.57 10.65 -9.46
CA TYR A 211 19.11 11.71 -8.61
C TYR A 211 19.96 11.10 -7.48
N GLU A 212 21.03 11.80 -7.11
CA GLU A 212 21.90 11.39 -6.01
C GLU A 212 21.20 11.60 -4.66
N VAL A 213 20.52 10.58 -4.15
CA VAL A 213 19.73 10.63 -2.91
C VAL A 213 20.59 10.28 -1.70
N ASP A 214 20.43 11.04 -0.61
CA ASP A 214 20.96 10.67 0.70
C ASP A 214 19.97 9.74 1.41
N GLU A 215 20.27 8.44 1.44
CA GLU A 215 19.44 7.40 2.05
C GLU A 215 19.18 7.63 3.54
N ASN A 216 20.04 8.38 4.21
CA ASN A 216 19.87 8.73 5.61
C ASN A 216 19.04 10.00 5.84
N ARG A 217 18.61 10.68 4.77
CA ARG A 217 17.81 11.91 4.83
C ARG A 217 16.58 11.85 3.95
N ILE A 218 15.86 10.71 3.96
CA ILE A 218 14.54 10.57 3.35
C ILE A 218 13.48 10.80 4.43
N LEU A 219 12.51 11.66 4.16
CA LEU A 219 11.44 12.03 5.08
C LEU A 219 10.07 11.92 4.42
N VAL A 220 9.04 11.70 5.24
CA VAL A 220 7.65 11.61 4.79
C VAL A 220 6.79 12.69 5.44
N ARG A 221 6.05 13.44 4.61
CA ARG A 221 5.21 14.57 5.02
C ARG A 221 3.90 14.54 4.26
N GLY A 222 2.81 14.99 4.88
CA GLY A 222 1.53 15.07 4.21
C GLY A 222 0.45 15.69 5.07
N PHE A 223 -0.68 16.06 4.46
CA PHE A 223 -1.77 16.72 5.14
C PHE A 223 -3.11 16.08 4.79
N SER A 224 -4.05 16.01 5.74
CA SER A 224 -5.37 15.42 5.55
C SER A 224 -5.24 13.94 5.19
N MET A 225 -5.77 13.48 4.05
CA MET A 225 -5.50 12.14 3.53
C MET A 225 -3.99 11.85 3.44
N GLY A 226 -3.17 12.84 3.05
CA GLY A 226 -1.71 12.70 3.06
C GLY A 226 -1.13 12.55 4.46
N GLY A 227 -1.73 13.15 5.48
CA GLY A 227 -1.36 12.91 6.87
C GLY A 227 -1.66 11.48 7.32
N ALA A 228 -2.77 10.90 6.84
CA ALA A 228 -3.07 9.48 7.03
C ALA A 228 -2.06 8.59 6.31
N SER A 229 -1.67 8.94 5.08
CA SER A 229 -0.59 8.25 4.36
C SER A 229 0.71 8.26 5.15
N VAL A 230 1.09 9.40 5.76
CA VAL A 230 2.31 9.48 6.59
C VAL A 230 2.20 8.60 7.83
N TRP A 231 1.06 8.59 8.54
CA TRP A 231 0.87 7.70 9.68
C TRP A 231 1.02 6.23 9.25
N HIS A 232 0.36 5.83 8.15
CA HIS A 232 0.45 4.47 7.63
C HIS A 232 1.89 4.09 7.24
N ILE A 233 2.50 4.85 6.33
CA ILE A 233 3.85 4.55 5.81
C ILE A 233 4.90 4.58 6.94
N ALA A 234 4.86 5.58 7.82
CA ALA A 234 5.86 5.74 8.88
C ALA A 234 5.76 4.63 9.95
N ALA A 235 4.55 4.21 10.34
CA ALA A 235 4.35 3.16 11.33
C ALA A 235 4.82 1.78 10.84
N HIS A 236 4.61 1.50 9.55
CA HIS A 236 4.94 0.20 8.94
C HIS A 236 6.38 0.12 8.42
N HIS A 237 6.96 1.26 7.99
CA HIS A 237 8.28 1.36 7.38
C HIS A 237 9.20 2.33 8.13
N ALA A 238 9.13 2.35 9.47
CA ALA A 238 9.92 3.24 10.31
C ALA A 238 11.44 3.12 10.08
N THR A 239 11.88 1.99 9.53
CA THR A 239 13.28 1.73 9.20
C THR A 239 13.82 2.62 8.06
N ASP A 240 12.96 3.13 7.18
CA ASP A 240 13.37 3.72 5.90
C ASP A 240 13.55 5.24 5.97
N PHE A 241 13.03 5.89 7.03
CA PHE A 241 12.95 7.34 7.09
C PHE A 241 13.75 7.94 8.24
N ALA A 242 14.17 9.20 8.05
CA ALA A 242 14.81 10.00 9.08
C ALA A 242 13.78 10.69 9.99
N ALA A 243 12.65 11.10 9.45
CA ALA A 243 11.54 11.69 10.19
C ALA A 243 10.21 11.54 9.47
N ALA A 244 9.11 11.65 10.24
CA ALA A 244 7.75 11.70 9.73
C ALA A 244 7.02 12.96 10.24
N ALA A 245 6.24 13.61 9.36
CA ALA A 245 5.46 14.80 9.72
C ALA A 245 3.99 14.66 9.23
N PRO A 246 3.15 13.88 9.94
CA PRO A 246 1.74 13.72 9.62
C PRO A 246 0.95 14.97 10.06
N GLY A 247 0.19 15.55 9.13
CA GLY A 247 -0.70 16.68 9.38
C GLY A 247 -2.17 16.29 9.25
N ALA A 248 -2.96 16.45 10.31
CA ALA A 248 -4.43 16.39 10.30
C ALA A 248 -5.05 15.21 9.51
N GLY A 249 -4.47 14.01 9.60
CA GLY A 249 -4.95 12.78 8.96
C GLY A 249 -5.78 11.91 9.89
N PHE A 250 -6.09 10.68 9.46
CA PHE A 250 -6.57 9.61 10.34
C PHE A 250 -5.46 8.57 10.55
N ALA A 251 -5.47 7.86 11.68
CA ALA A 251 -4.44 6.88 12.03
C ALA A 251 -4.99 5.45 12.16
N GLU A 252 -6.30 5.31 12.22
CA GLU A 252 -7.01 4.03 12.33
C GLU A 252 -8.44 4.15 11.76
N THR A 253 -9.18 3.04 11.74
CA THR A 253 -10.47 2.96 11.05
C THR A 253 -11.64 3.25 11.96
N LEU A 254 -11.77 2.56 13.10
CA LEU A 254 -13.05 2.48 13.85
C LEU A 254 -13.36 3.72 14.66
N GLU A 255 -12.44 4.22 15.48
CA GLU A 255 -12.65 5.40 16.31
C GLU A 255 -12.78 6.67 15.46
N TYR A 256 -11.98 6.76 14.38
CA TYR A 256 -12.06 7.87 13.44
C TYR A 256 -13.46 8.00 12.82
N GLN A 257 -14.09 6.90 12.47
CA GLN A 257 -15.44 6.89 11.85
C GLN A 257 -16.55 7.22 12.82
N LYS A 258 -16.31 7.14 14.13
CA LYS A 258 -17.33 7.40 15.19
C LYS A 258 -18.64 6.61 14.98
N ASN A 259 -18.58 5.48 14.28
CA ASN A 259 -19.75 4.66 13.99
C ASN A 259 -19.92 3.57 15.05
N ALA A 260 -20.42 3.94 16.22
CA ALA A 260 -20.65 3.01 17.33
C ALA A 260 -21.62 1.85 17.00
N LYS A 261 -22.37 1.94 15.90
CA LYS A 261 -23.29 0.89 15.46
C LYS A 261 -22.62 -0.15 14.57
N TYR A 262 -21.46 0.15 14.01
CA TYR A 262 -20.72 -0.78 13.18
C TYR A 262 -19.94 -1.77 14.04
N GLN A 263 -20.25 -3.04 13.87
CA GLN A 263 -19.54 -4.14 14.52
C GLN A 263 -18.80 -4.91 13.44
N PRO A 264 -17.47 -4.85 13.40
CA PRO A 264 -16.70 -5.64 12.45
C PRO A 264 -16.85 -7.13 12.75
N THR A 265 -16.80 -7.94 11.72
CA THR A 265 -16.65 -9.38 11.90
C THR A 265 -15.32 -9.70 12.58
N TRP A 266 -15.17 -10.91 13.10
CA TRP A 266 -13.94 -11.31 13.80
C TRP A 266 -12.69 -11.25 12.88
N TRP A 267 -12.85 -11.52 11.57
CA TRP A 267 -11.74 -11.44 10.62
C TRP A 267 -11.44 -9.99 10.19
N GLU A 268 -12.43 -9.12 10.04
CA GLU A 268 -12.22 -7.70 9.78
C GLU A 268 -11.44 -7.03 10.90
N SER A 269 -11.78 -7.38 12.17
CA SER A 269 -11.04 -6.87 13.33
C SER A 269 -9.54 -7.20 13.27
N LYS A 270 -9.19 -8.38 12.72
CA LYS A 270 -7.78 -8.76 12.48
C LYS A 270 -7.18 -8.04 11.28
N LEU A 271 -7.94 -7.89 10.19
CA LEU A 271 -7.47 -7.23 8.97
C LEU A 271 -7.20 -5.74 9.15
N TYR A 272 -7.83 -5.07 10.11
CA TYR A 272 -7.54 -3.67 10.42
C TYR A 272 -6.08 -3.45 10.84
N HIS A 273 -5.43 -4.44 11.43
CA HIS A 273 -3.99 -4.40 11.75
C HIS A 273 -3.10 -4.23 10.52
N LEU A 274 -3.61 -4.47 9.30
CA LEU A 274 -2.84 -4.22 8.07
C LEU A 274 -2.63 -2.72 7.81
N THR A 275 -3.53 -1.86 8.30
CA THR A 275 -3.53 -0.43 7.94
C THR A 275 -3.61 0.53 9.13
N ASN A 276 -3.98 0.07 10.32
CA ASN A 276 -4.05 0.92 11.51
C ASN A 276 -2.65 1.26 12.03
N ALA A 277 -2.23 2.50 11.92
CA ALA A 277 -0.94 2.96 12.43
C ALA A 277 -0.83 2.86 13.96
N THR A 278 -1.95 2.96 14.69
CA THR A 278 -2.03 2.83 16.15
C THR A 278 -1.46 1.51 16.66
N ASP A 279 -1.66 0.43 15.91
CA ASP A 279 -1.24 -0.92 16.27
C ASP A 279 0.31 -1.09 16.21
N TYR A 280 0.97 -0.15 15.56
CA TYR A 280 2.43 -0.10 15.35
C TYR A 280 3.09 1.07 16.09
N ALA A 281 2.44 1.65 17.09
CA ALA A 281 2.94 2.82 17.83
C ALA A 281 4.36 2.62 18.39
N ALA A 282 4.70 1.39 18.82
CA ALA A 282 6.04 1.04 19.30
C ALA A 282 7.17 1.32 18.28
N ASN A 283 6.86 1.22 16.98
CA ASN A 283 7.84 1.39 15.90
C ASN A 283 8.37 2.83 15.82
N PHE A 284 7.63 3.82 16.35
CA PHE A 284 8.08 5.20 16.43
C PHE A 284 9.20 5.43 17.47
N PHE A 285 9.59 4.39 18.22
CA PHE A 285 10.82 4.45 19.01
C PHE A 285 12.07 4.66 18.11
N GLU A 286 12.02 4.12 16.89
CA GLU A 286 13.11 4.21 15.91
C GLU A 286 12.96 5.39 14.94
N LEU A 287 11.80 6.05 14.88
CA LEU A 287 11.50 7.09 13.91
C LEU A 287 10.95 8.35 14.59
N PRO A 288 11.70 9.47 14.60
CA PRO A 288 11.18 10.75 15.03
C PRO A 288 9.93 11.16 14.26
N VAL A 289 8.86 11.50 14.99
CA VAL A 289 7.60 11.95 14.43
C VAL A 289 7.14 13.25 15.06
N ILE A 290 6.67 14.20 14.24
CA ILE A 290 6.12 15.49 14.67
C ILE A 290 4.76 15.65 14.01
N ALA A 291 3.67 15.52 14.79
CA ALA A 291 2.33 15.69 14.29
C ALA A 291 1.93 17.18 14.24
N TYR A 292 1.18 17.54 13.21
CA TYR A 292 0.57 18.86 13.10
C TYR A 292 -0.95 18.78 13.09
N ASN A 293 -1.61 19.71 13.80
CA ASN A 293 -3.07 19.93 13.73
C ASN A 293 -3.42 21.40 13.99
N GLY A 294 -4.50 21.88 13.37
CA GLY A 294 -5.20 23.07 13.86
C GLY A 294 -5.87 22.75 15.21
N ASP A 295 -5.89 23.71 16.12
CA ASP A 295 -6.49 23.55 17.45
C ASP A 295 -8.02 23.37 17.40
N GLN A 296 -8.65 23.87 16.32
CA GLN A 296 -10.09 23.74 16.03
C GLN A 296 -10.40 22.64 15.00
N ASP A 297 -9.41 21.85 14.58
CA ASP A 297 -9.59 20.80 13.59
C ASP A 297 -10.16 19.50 14.23
N PRO A 298 -11.34 19.01 13.81
CA PRO A 298 -11.87 17.72 14.28
C PRO A 298 -10.95 16.54 13.97
N GLN A 299 -10.10 16.62 12.94
CA GLN A 299 -9.16 15.56 12.57
C GLN A 299 -7.91 15.51 13.47
N ARG A 300 -7.79 16.38 14.48
CA ARG A 300 -6.79 16.24 15.54
C ARG A 300 -6.89 14.89 16.28
N GLN A 301 -8.06 14.24 16.20
CA GLN A 301 -8.32 12.92 16.77
C GLN A 301 -7.23 11.90 16.38
N ALA A 302 -6.69 11.95 15.16
CA ALA A 302 -5.62 11.04 14.75
C ALA A 302 -4.34 11.20 15.59
N ALA A 303 -3.90 12.44 15.84
CA ALA A 303 -2.75 12.68 16.71
C ALA A 303 -3.07 12.41 18.19
N ASP A 304 -4.33 12.61 18.61
CA ASP A 304 -4.75 12.29 19.98
C ASP A 304 -4.72 10.77 20.25
N ILE A 305 -5.23 9.96 19.31
CA ILE A 305 -5.20 8.50 19.47
C ILE A 305 -3.77 7.95 19.35
N MET A 306 -2.95 8.47 18.43
CA MET A 306 -1.55 8.08 18.33
C MET A 306 -0.76 8.44 19.59
N ALA A 307 -1.01 9.61 20.20
CA ALA A 307 -0.36 9.99 21.45
C ALA A 307 -0.70 9.01 22.59
N ARG A 308 -1.97 8.58 22.72
CA ARG A 308 -2.37 7.57 23.73
C ARG A 308 -1.61 6.24 23.52
N ASN A 309 -1.58 5.75 22.27
CA ASN A 309 -0.88 4.49 21.98
C ASN A 309 0.65 4.60 22.15
N MET A 310 1.23 5.76 21.89
CA MET A 310 2.66 6.02 22.16
C MET A 310 2.95 6.12 23.67
N GLU A 311 2.03 6.70 24.46
CA GLU A 311 2.14 6.76 25.91
C GLU A 311 2.16 5.36 26.54
N GLU A 312 1.36 4.42 26.03
CA GLU A 312 1.38 3.01 26.43
C GLU A 312 2.74 2.34 26.18
N GLU A 313 3.49 2.82 25.17
CA GLU A 313 4.86 2.41 24.85
C GLU A 313 5.93 3.26 25.57
N GLY A 314 5.52 4.17 26.46
CA GLY A 314 6.43 5.04 27.22
C GLY A 314 7.03 6.18 26.39
N MET A 315 6.35 6.63 25.32
CA MET A 315 6.80 7.72 24.44
C MET A 315 5.80 8.89 24.47
N THR A 316 6.31 10.11 24.31
CA THR A 316 5.49 11.32 24.19
C THR A 316 5.53 11.86 22.77
N LEU A 317 4.39 12.00 22.12
CA LEU A 317 4.29 12.53 20.75
C LEU A 317 4.59 14.02 20.70
N ALA A 318 5.59 14.41 19.90
CA ALA A 318 5.86 15.81 19.58
C ALA A 318 4.77 16.38 18.68
N ARG A 319 4.26 17.60 19.01
CA ARG A 319 3.18 18.26 18.27
C ARG A 319 3.48 19.73 17.99
N VAL A 320 3.07 20.18 16.82
CA VAL A 320 2.97 21.58 16.43
C VAL A 320 1.50 21.94 16.22
N TRP A 321 1.06 23.02 16.83
CA TRP A 321 -0.33 23.48 16.77
C TRP A 321 -0.48 24.71 15.88
N GLY A 322 -1.45 24.65 14.96
CA GLY A 322 -1.99 25.86 14.33
C GLY A 322 -3.03 26.49 15.27
N LEU A 323 -2.76 27.69 15.77
CA LEU A 323 -3.67 28.36 16.69
C LEU A 323 -4.79 29.07 15.96
N ASN A 324 -6.01 29.00 16.51
CA ASN A 324 -7.25 29.59 15.98
C ASN A 324 -7.56 29.19 14.54
N ILE A 325 -7.27 27.95 14.16
CA ILE A 325 -7.52 27.45 12.81
C ILE A 325 -8.09 26.01 12.84
N GLY A 326 -8.95 25.73 11.86
CA GLY A 326 -9.46 24.38 11.57
C GLY A 326 -8.48 23.57 10.72
N HIS A 327 -8.99 22.99 9.63
CA HIS A 327 -8.27 22.06 8.77
C HIS A 327 -7.35 22.78 7.76
N ALA A 328 -6.29 23.44 8.24
CA ALA A 328 -5.28 24.12 7.43
C ALA A 328 -3.99 24.36 8.21
N TYR A 329 -2.88 24.67 7.52
CA TYR A 329 -1.67 25.17 8.15
C TYR A 329 -1.72 26.67 8.44
N THR A 330 -1.16 27.12 9.57
CA THR A 330 -0.81 28.53 9.77
C THR A 330 0.62 28.80 9.31
N PRO A 331 0.96 30.02 8.86
CA PRO A 331 2.34 30.37 8.50
C PRO A 331 3.34 30.14 9.63
N ALA A 332 3.00 30.50 10.86
CA ALA A 332 3.87 30.31 12.03
C ALA A 332 4.12 28.82 12.30
N ALA A 333 3.08 27.97 12.23
CA ALA A 333 3.23 26.54 12.42
C ALA A 333 4.08 25.88 11.33
N LYS A 334 3.97 26.34 10.06
CA LYS A 334 4.85 25.87 8.98
C LYS A 334 6.31 26.13 9.27
N VAL A 335 6.65 27.33 9.77
CA VAL A 335 8.02 27.71 10.13
C VAL A 335 8.53 26.81 11.26
N GLU A 336 7.75 26.63 12.33
CA GLU A 336 8.17 25.83 13.47
C GLU A 336 8.32 24.35 13.09
N LEU A 337 7.34 23.77 12.36
CA LEU A 337 7.41 22.40 11.87
C LEU A 337 8.65 22.19 10.97
N SER A 338 8.93 23.12 10.06
CA SER A 338 10.12 23.05 9.19
C SER A 338 11.40 23.10 10.01
N ARG A 339 11.51 24.02 10.96
CA ARG A 339 12.67 24.13 11.85
C ARG A 339 12.96 22.83 12.61
N MET A 340 11.91 22.18 13.16
CA MET A 340 12.05 20.93 13.89
C MET A 340 12.46 19.77 12.97
N ILE A 341 11.81 19.64 11.81
CA ILE A 341 12.11 18.61 10.81
C ILE A 341 13.52 18.78 10.25
N ASP A 342 13.95 20.00 9.94
CA ASP A 342 15.28 20.28 9.40
C ASP A 342 16.38 19.94 10.40
N ALA A 343 16.14 20.17 11.71
CA ALA A 343 17.08 19.79 12.76
C ALA A 343 17.25 18.25 12.86
N ILE A 344 16.19 17.47 12.62
CA ILE A 344 16.26 16.01 12.57
C ILE A 344 16.96 15.55 11.28
N ALA A 345 16.56 16.12 10.14
CA ALA A 345 17.13 15.78 8.83
C ALA A 345 18.65 16.07 8.76
N ALA A 346 19.13 17.10 9.47
CA ALA A 346 20.55 17.42 9.54
C ALA A 346 21.38 16.31 10.20
N LYS A 347 20.78 15.55 11.14
CA LYS A 347 21.42 14.38 11.78
C LYS A 347 21.33 13.13 10.90
N GLY A 348 20.28 13.04 10.07
CA GLY A 348 19.93 11.83 9.37
C GLY A 348 19.37 10.73 10.30
N ARG A 349 18.97 9.60 9.71
CA ARG A 349 18.50 8.44 10.47
C ARG A 349 19.67 7.72 11.14
N ASN A 350 19.41 7.12 12.30
CA ASN A 350 20.35 6.17 12.91
C ASN A 350 20.19 4.82 12.21
N GLU A 351 21.14 4.44 11.37
CA GLU A 351 21.07 3.20 10.60
C GLU A 351 21.25 1.96 11.48
N TRP A 352 22.12 2.05 12.49
CA TRP A 352 22.49 0.93 13.36
C TRP A 352 22.26 1.28 14.84
N PRO A 353 21.00 1.38 15.30
CA PRO A 353 20.70 1.64 16.70
C PRO A 353 21.08 0.42 17.55
N LYS A 354 21.56 0.67 18.77
CA LYS A 354 21.85 -0.41 19.72
C LYS A 354 20.61 -1.05 20.32
N GLN A 355 19.53 -0.28 20.44
CA GLN A 355 18.24 -0.75 20.96
C GLN A 355 17.20 -0.69 19.86
N ILE A 356 16.32 -1.69 19.80
CA ILE A 356 15.19 -1.77 18.89
C ILE A 356 13.94 -2.14 19.68
N ARG A 357 12.84 -1.45 19.41
CA ARG A 357 11.49 -1.83 19.79
C ARG A 357 10.68 -2.07 18.53
N PHE A 358 10.30 -3.29 18.29
CA PHE A 358 9.60 -3.66 17.07
C PHE A 358 8.28 -4.36 17.38
N THR A 359 7.20 -3.90 16.73
CA THR A 359 5.89 -4.54 16.75
C THR A 359 5.42 -4.79 15.34
N THR A 360 4.86 -5.98 15.09
CA THR A 360 4.15 -6.31 13.85
C THR A 360 2.98 -7.26 14.12
N TRP A 361 2.02 -7.32 13.19
CA TRP A 361 0.86 -8.21 13.20
C TRP A 361 0.85 -9.15 11.99
N THR A 362 1.72 -8.86 11.02
CA THR A 362 1.81 -9.58 9.75
C THR A 362 3.25 -9.56 9.25
N LEU A 363 3.64 -10.62 8.54
CA LEU A 363 4.96 -10.69 7.91
C LEU A 363 5.14 -9.74 6.73
N LYS A 364 4.08 -9.02 6.31
CA LYS A 364 4.22 -7.92 5.34
C LYS A 364 5.15 -6.83 5.87
N TYR A 365 5.04 -6.48 7.13
CA TYR A 365 5.85 -5.49 7.82
C TYR A 365 6.75 -6.16 8.84
N ASN A 366 7.73 -6.94 8.36
CA ASN A 366 8.48 -7.88 9.18
C ASN A 366 9.86 -7.38 9.65
N ARG A 367 10.25 -6.14 9.28
CA ARG A 367 11.60 -5.62 9.55
C ARG A 367 11.59 -4.31 10.34
N MET A 368 12.49 -4.25 11.32
CA MET A 368 12.88 -3.01 11.99
C MET A 368 14.41 -2.98 12.13
N ARG A 369 15.06 -2.14 11.32
CA ARG A 369 16.52 -2.02 11.29
C ARG A 369 17.18 -3.39 11.08
N TRP A 370 17.98 -3.84 12.04
CA TRP A 370 18.66 -5.13 11.99
C TRP A 370 17.84 -6.31 12.56
N VAL A 371 16.60 -6.10 12.97
CA VAL A 371 15.69 -7.16 13.41
C VAL A 371 14.71 -7.51 12.30
N VAL A 372 14.61 -8.80 11.97
CA VAL A 372 13.65 -9.34 11.00
C VAL A 372 12.85 -10.45 11.67
N VAL A 373 11.53 -10.35 11.67
CA VAL A 373 10.62 -11.41 12.09
C VAL A 373 10.33 -12.30 10.88
N ASP A 374 10.84 -13.52 10.89
CA ASP A 374 10.71 -14.45 9.76
C ASP A 374 9.46 -15.33 9.85
N SER A 375 8.93 -15.55 11.08
CA SER A 375 7.78 -16.41 11.31
C SER A 375 7.08 -16.02 12.61
N LEU A 376 5.74 -16.10 12.60
CA LEU A 376 4.89 -15.85 13.75
C LEU A 376 4.40 -17.15 14.36
N GLU A 377 4.18 -17.17 15.69
CA GLU A 377 3.51 -18.30 16.35
C GLU A 377 2.02 -18.33 15.97
N LYS A 378 1.42 -17.13 15.86
CA LYS A 378 0.04 -16.94 15.44
C LYS A 378 -0.10 -15.68 14.60
N HIS A 379 -0.49 -15.85 13.35
CA HIS A 379 -0.72 -14.74 12.41
C HIS A 379 -1.89 -13.86 12.87
N TRP A 380 -1.79 -12.56 12.64
CA TRP A 380 -2.77 -11.55 13.01
C TRP A 380 -2.96 -11.36 14.53
N ASP A 381 -2.06 -11.89 15.34
CA ASP A 381 -1.88 -11.51 16.73
C ASP A 381 -0.58 -10.69 16.87
N ARG A 382 -0.53 -9.79 17.85
CA ARG A 382 0.62 -8.90 18.03
C ARG A 382 1.91 -9.68 18.25
N ALA A 383 2.90 -9.43 17.42
CA ALA A 383 4.27 -9.87 17.64
C ALA A 383 5.13 -8.69 18.16
N ARG A 384 6.06 -8.99 19.05
CA ARG A 384 6.98 -8.01 19.65
C ARG A 384 8.38 -8.56 19.68
N VAL A 385 9.36 -7.70 19.36
CA VAL A 385 10.79 -7.96 19.59
C VAL A 385 11.39 -6.70 20.21
N ASP A 386 11.89 -6.82 21.44
CA ASP A 386 12.73 -5.81 22.09
C ASP A 386 14.16 -6.33 22.13
N ALA A 387 15.04 -5.76 21.30
CA ALA A 387 16.41 -6.23 21.12
C ALA A 387 17.43 -5.14 21.45
N GLU A 388 18.58 -5.56 21.99
CA GLU A 388 19.65 -4.66 22.40
C GLU A 388 21.03 -5.28 22.19
N VAL A 389 21.95 -4.51 21.61
CA VAL A 389 23.39 -4.80 21.61
C VAL A 389 23.97 -4.34 22.94
N ILE A 390 24.18 -5.26 23.86
CA ILE A 390 24.67 -4.97 25.23
C ILE A 390 26.11 -4.50 25.21
N ASN A 391 26.94 -5.19 24.41
CA ASN A 391 28.36 -4.87 24.18
C ASN A 391 28.79 -5.47 22.84
N ASP A 392 30.09 -5.35 22.50
CA ASP A 392 30.65 -5.77 21.23
C ASP A 392 30.68 -7.30 20.98
N HIS A 393 30.18 -8.12 21.91
CA HIS A 393 30.08 -9.58 21.79
C HIS A 393 28.78 -10.13 22.42
N SER A 394 27.79 -9.30 22.70
CA SER A 394 26.56 -9.73 23.35
C SER A 394 25.33 -8.97 22.83
N VAL A 395 24.31 -9.75 22.39
CA VAL A 395 22.99 -9.27 21.99
C VAL A 395 21.96 -9.91 22.90
N LYS A 396 20.97 -9.14 23.32
CA LYS A 396 19.81 -9.64 24.09
C LYS A 396 18.52 -9.29 23.37
N ALA A 397 17.57 -10.22 23.33
CA ALA A 397 16.24 -9.94 22.84
C ALA A 397 15.17 -10.65 23.66
N LYS A 398 14.02 -9.96 23.81
CA LYS A 398 12.78 -10.54 24.31
C LYS A 398 11.76 -10.57 23.17
N THR A 399 11.06 -11.69 23.05
CA THR A 399 10.08 -11.86 21.99
C THR A 399 8.71 -12.25 22.54
N ALA A 400 7.66 -11.91 21.81
CA ALA A 400 6.31 -12.39 22.02
C ALA A 400 5.68 -12.71 20.66
N ASN A 401 5.00 -13.84 20.53
CA ASN A 401 4.37 -14.32 19.31
C ASN A 401 5.32 -14.41 18.09
N VAL A 402 6.60 -14.74 18.32
CA VAL A 402 7.63 -14.86 17.28
C VAL A 402 8.13 -16.31 17.27
N ALA A 403 8.02 -17.00 16.12
CA ALA A 403 8.48 -18.36 15.91
C ALA A 403 9.87 -18.44 15.25
N ALA A 404 10.24 -17.39 14.46
CA ALA A 404 11.60 -17.26 13.94
C ALA A 404 11.99 -15.78 13.82
N VAL A 405 13.26 -15.48 14.10
CA VAL A 405 13.81 -14.12 14.04
C VAL A 405 15.23 -14.17 13.50
N SER A 406 15.54 -13.18 12.65
CA SER A 406 16.89 -12.95 12.15
C SER A 406 17.40 -11.60 12.64
N PHE A 407 18.69 -11.54 12.96
CA PHE A 407 19.41 -10.31 13.20
C PHE A 407 20.38 -10.10 12.04
N GLU A 408 20.22 -8.99 11.31
CA GLU A 408 20.93 -8.70 10.07
C GLU A 408 21.54 -7.29 10.12
N MET A 409 22.80 -7.21 10.50
CA MET A 409 23.60 -5.98 10.48
C MET A 409 24.42 -5.99 9.19
N GLY A 410 24.28 -4.93 8.38
CA GLY A 410 24.98 -4.82 7.09
C GLY A 410 26.42 -4.36 7.23
N THR A 411 27.09 -4.19 6.08
CA THR A 411 28.45 -3.64 6.00
C THR A 411 28.58 -2.32 6.76
N ALA A 412 29.67 -2.13 7.46
CA ALA A 412 29.99 -0.97 8.29
C ALA A 412 29.09 -0.77 9.54
N ALA A 413 28.19 -1.67 9.89
CA ALA A 413 27.42 -1.61 11.14
C ALA A 413 28.35 -1.56 12.36
N SER A 414 29.38 -2.41 12.38
CA SER A 414 30.49 -2.40 13.36
C SER A 414 30.06 -2.35 14.83
N LEU A 415 28.87 -2.87 15.14
CA LEU A 415 28.36 -2.94 16.51
C LEU A 415 28.98 -4.12 17.30
N LEU A 416 29.50 -5.12 16.60
CA LEU A 416 30.02 -6.38 17.15
C LEU A 416 31.47 -6.59 16.71
N ASN A 417 32.26 -7.23 17.59
CA ASN A 417 33.69 -7.45 17.38
C ASN A 417 33.91 -8.67 16.46
N PRO A 418 34.62 -8.53 15.34
CA PRO A 418 34.90 -9.66 14.44
C PRO A 418 35.84 -10.72 15.02
N ALA A 419 36.61 -10.38 16.06
CA ALA A 419 37.52 -11.31 16.71
C ALA A 419 36.88 -12.18 17.81
N SER A 420 35.59 -11.97 18.12
CA SER A 420 34.89 -12.64 19.21
C SER A 420 33.64 -13.34 18.73
N LYS A 421 33.33 -14.54 19.29
CA LYS A 421 32.00 -15.12 19.17
C LYS A 421 30.96 -14.21 19.84
N VAL A 422 29.75 -14.18 19.31
CA VAL A 422 28.65 -13.41 19.88
C VAL A 422 27.75 -14.31 20.71
N THR A 423 27.44 -13.89 21.91
CA THR A 423 26.41 -14.52 22.77
C THR A 423 25.09 -13.81 22.54
N VAL A 424 24.06 -14.55 22.16
CA VAL A 424 22.71 -14.06 21.96
C VAL A 424 21.80 -14.64 23.04
N ASP A 425 21.25 -13.77 23.91
CA ASP A 425 20.22 -14.13 24.89
C ASP A 425 18.84 -13.90 24.25
N LEU A 426 18.14 -14.97 23.88
CA LEU A 426 16.78 -14.95 23.38
C LEU A 426 15.82 -15.51 24.42
N ASP A 427 14.95 -14.66 24.99
CA ASP A 427 13.95 -15.01 26.00
C ASP A 427 14.57 -15.72 27.23
N GLY A 428 15.82 -15.38 27.61
CA GLY A 428 16.56 -16.01 28.71
C GLY A 428 17.35 -17.27 28.32
N GLN A 429 17.33 -17.67 27.03
CA GLN A 429 18.13 -18.77 26.50
C GLN A 429 19.39 -18.23 25.82
N SER A 430 20.55 -18.62 26.32
CA SER A 430 21.84 -18.18 25.79
C SER A 430 22.29 -19.09 24.63
N LEU A 431 22.58 -18.48 23.48
CA LEU A 431 23.08 -19.13 22.27
C LEU A 431 24.39 -18.47 21.84
N THR A 432 25.34 -19.25 21.36
CA THR A 432 26.64 -18.74 20.88
C THR A 432 26.72 -18.88 19.36
N VAL A 433 27.02 -17.79 18.67
CA VAL A 433 27.09 -17.71 17.22
C VAL A 433 28.45 -17.13 16.78
N PRO A 434 28.85 -17.26 15.52
CA PRO A 434 30.05 -16.60 14.99
C PRO A 434 30.02 -15.10 15.22
N GLY A 435 31.20 -14.45 15.30
CA GLY A 435 31.36 -13.01 15.36
C GLY A 435 31.00 -12.31 14.06
N ALA A 436 31.06 -10.98 14.08
CA ALA A 436 30.89 -10.16 12.88
C ALA A 436 31.97 -10.48 11.83
N LEU A 437 31.68 -10.16 10.58
CA LEU A 437 32.68 -10.23 9.52
C LEU A 437 33.64 -9.02 9.61
N THR A 438 34.75 -9.10 8.89
CA THR A 438 35.79 -8.03 8.91
C THR A 438 35.32 -6.71 8.31
N ASP A 439 34.22 -6.71 7.52
CA ASP A 439 33.55 -5.52 7.01
C ASP A 439 32.54 -4.90 7.99
N GLY A 440 32.41 -5.48 9.19
CA GLY A 440 31.49 -5.04 10.25
C GLY A 440 30.08 -5.58 10.12
N SER A 441 29.77 -6.40 9.10
CA SER A 441 28.46 -7.04 8.96
C SER A 441 28.31 -8.26 9.86
N TRP A 442 27.08 -8.56 10.26
CA TRP A 442 26.77 -9.72 11.06
C TRP A 442 25.34 -10.21 10.80
N THR A 443 25.17 -11.53 10.68
CA THR A 443 23.87 -12.15 10.48
C THR A 443 23.75 -13.40 11.34
N ALA A 444 22.60 -13.56 12.00
CA ALA A 444 22.26 -14.76 12.75
C ALA A 444 20.76 -15.05 12.66
N HIS A 445 20.40 -16.30 12.37
CA HIS A 445 19.01 -16.75 12.21
C HIS A 445 18.63 -17.71 13.33
N PHE A 446 17.45 -17.51 13.91
CA PHE A 446 16.96 -18.30 15.03
C PHE A 446 15.52 -18.76 14.77
N ARG A 447 15.21 -19.99 15.20
CA ARG A 447 13.84 -20.53 15.14
C ARG A 447 13.50 -21.26 16.44
N LYS A 448 12.27 -21.10 16.90
CA LYS A 448 11.71 -21.88 18.01
C LYS A 448 11.26 -23.27 17.54
N SER A 449 11.61 -24.28 18.31
CA SER A 449 11.08 -25.64 18.22
C SER A 449 10.75 -26.13 19.62
N ASN A 450 9.50 -26.51 19.85
CA ASN A 450 9.02 -26.94 21.16
C ASN A 450 9.36 -25.93 22.31
N GLY A 451 9.18 -24.65 22.04
CA GLY A 451 9.43 -23.55 23.00
C GLY A 451 10.91 -23.22 23.23
N LYS A 452 11.84 -23.86 22.52
CA LYS A 452 13.28 -23.59 22.63
C LYS A 452 13.84 -22.97 21.35
N TRP A 453 14.68 -21.96 21.51
CA TRP A 453 15.41 -21.35 20.43
C TRP A 453 16.61 -22.21 19.99
N ALA A 454 16.82 -22.29 18.71
CA ALA A 454 17.99 -22.89 18.10
C ALA A 454 18.44 -22.05 16.91
N LEU A 455 19.73 -22.16 16.54
CA LEU A 455 20.20 -21.66 15.25
C LEU A 455 19.45 -22.36 14.13
N ALA A 456 19.02 -21.61 13.15
CA ALA A 456 18.30 -22.11 11.99
C ALA A 456 19.04 -21.75 10.72
N ASP A 457 19.10 -22.70 9.80
CA ASP A 457 19.44 -22.43 8.41
C ASP A 457 18.20 -21.92 7.67
N ASP A 458 18.40 -21.28 6.52
CA ASP A 458 17.31 -20.82 5.66
C ASP A 458 16.46 -22.03 5.18
N ASP A 459 15.24 -22.13 5.72
CA ASP A 459 14.25 -23.19 5.42
C ASP A 459 13.52 -22.94 4.07
N ALA A 460 14.18 -22.41 3.07
CA ALA A 460 13.60 -22.00 1.77
C ALA A 460 12.80 -23.12 1.05
N LYS A 461 12.95 -24.37 1.47
CA LYS A 461 12.29 -25.56 0.86
C LYS A 461 10.93 -25.91 1.46
N VAL A 462 10.58 -25.37 2.61
CA VAL A 462 9.30 -25.68 3.29
C VAL A 462 8.27 -24.61 2.93
N LEU A 463 7.09 -25.04 2.47
CA LEU A 463 5.99 -24.12 2.25
C LEU A 463 5.55 -23.50 3.58
N ARG A 464 5.77 -22.19 3.72
CA ARG A 464 5.42 -21.40 4.90
C ARG A 464 4.96 -20.01 4.50
N LYS A 465 4.19 -19.37 5.37
CA LYS A 465 4.01 -17.92 5.30
C LYS A 465 5.34 -17.22 5.54
N ARG A 466 5.62 -16.20 4.74
CA ARG A 466 6.85 -15.41 4.79
C ARG A 466 6.55 -14.01 4.26
N HIS A 467 7.47 -13.09 4.37
CA HIS A 467 7.37 -11.80 3.70
C HIS A 467 7.11 -12.00 2.20
N ASP A 468 6.18 -11.22 1.63
CA ASP A 468 5.64 -11.32 0.27
C ASP A 468 4.90 -12.65 -0.06
N LEU A 469 4.61 -13.47 0.95
CA LEU A 469 3.80 -14.69 0.81
C LEU A 469 3.05 -15.00 2.13
N GLN A 470 2.33 -14.00 2.69
CA GLN A 470 1.66 -14.12 3.99
C GLN A 470 0.14 -13.99 3.94
N GLY A 471 -0.44 -13.52 2.82
CA GLY A 471 -1.85 -13.12 2.73
C GLY A 471 -2.11 -11.74 3.38
N PRO A 472 -3.34 -11.26 3.42
CA PRO A 472 -4.60 -11.84 2.94
C PRO A 472 -4.77 -11.76 1.42
N ILE A 473 -5.99 -11.99 0.90
CA ILE A 473 -6.29 -11.95 -0.55
C ILE A 473 -5.71 -10.70 -1.23
N ASP A 474 -5.82 -9.54 -0.58
CA ASP A 474 -5.34 -8.26 -1.12
C ASP A 474 -3.83 -8.21 -1.36
N ASP A 475 -3.04 -9.03 -0.66
CA ASP A 475 -1.58 -9.06 -0.81
C ASP A 475 -1.13 -9.46 -2.23
N ALA A 476 -1.93 -10.26 -2.93
CA ALA A 476 -1.64 -10.67 -4.30
C ALA A 476 -1.64 -9.51 -5.32
N PHE A 477 -2.25 -8.36 -4.97
CA PHE A 477 -2.34 -7.17 -5.81
C PHE A 477 -1.28 -6.11 -5.49
N LEU A 478 -0.31 -6.43 -4.65
CA LEU A 478 0.81 -5.57 -4.26
C LEU A 478 2.10 -5.86 -5.05
N ASP A 479 2.07 -6.88 -5.88
CA ASP A 479 3.12 -7.22 -6.84
C ASP A 479 2.47 -7.53 -8.20
N SER A 480 3.28 -7.86 -9.22
CA SER A 480 2.78 -8.21 -10.55
C SER A 480 1.68 -9.27 -10.49
N PHE A 481 0.54 -8.99 -11.11
CA PHE A 481 -0.56 -9.94 -11.21
C PHE A 481 -1.13 -10.01 -12.62
N VAL A 482 -1.82 -11.11 -12.92
CA VAL A 482 -2.60 -11.30 -14.16
C VAL A 482 -3.96 -11.89 -13.81
N MET A 483 -5.04 -11.24 -14.25
CA MET A 483 -6.39 -11.79 -14.19
C MET A 483 -6.57 -12.81 -15.30
N VAL A 484 -6.85 -14.05 -14.91
CA VAL A 484 -6.97 -15.20 -15.82
C VAL A 484 -8.44 -15.48 -16.10
N ARG A 485 -8.88 -15.10 -17.29
CA ARG A 485 -10.26 -15.25 -17.74
C ARG A 485 -10.55 -16.70 -18.16
N PRO A 486 -11.65 -17.32 -17.68
CA PRO A 486 -12.03 -18.65 -18.10
C PRO A 486 -12.50 -18.67 -19.56
N THR A 487 -12.14 -19.71 -20.33
CA THR A 487 -12.62 -19.92 -21.71
C THR A 487 -13.60 -21.07 -21.86
N GLY A 488 -13.76 -21.91 -20.82
CA GLY A 488 -14.68 -23.05 -20.81
C GLY A 488 -16.07 -22.69 -20.27
N ALA A 489 -17.00 -23.64 -20.41
CA ALA A 489 -18.34 -23.53 -19.82
C ALA A 489 -18.26 -23.77 -18.30
N PRO A 490 -19.00 -23.01 -17.47
CA PRO A 490 -18.97 -23.19 -16.03
C PRO A 490 -19.70 -24.48 -15.61
N LEU A 491 -19.27 -25.05 -14.46
CA LEU A 491 -19.96 -26.18 -13.80
C LEU A 491 -21.43 -25.83 -13.47
N ASN A 492 -21.64 -24.58 -13.06
CA ASN A 492 -22.97 -24.06 -12.70
C ASN A 492 -23.14 -22.65 -13.29
N GLU A 493 -24.27 -22.43 -13.98
CA GLU A 493 -24.55 -21.18 -14.68
C GLU A 493 -24.62 -19.97 -13.74
N THR A 494 -25.21 -20.13 -12.54
CA THR A 494 -25.31 -19.08 -11.54
C THR A 494 -23.92 -18.61 -11.10
N VAL A 495 -23.02 -19.57 -10.82
CA VAL A 495 -21.63 -19.28 -10.44
C VAL A 495 -20.89 -18.61 -11.59
N GLY A 496 -21.07 -19.09 -12.82
CA GLY A 496 -20.43 -18.48 -14.00
C GLY A 496 -20.86 -17.02 -14.23
N LYS A 497 -22.16 -16.71 -14.07
CA LYS A 497 -22.66 -15.32 -14.16
C LYS A 497 -22.10 -14.42 -13.07
N TRP A 498 -22.08 -14.91 -11.84
CA TRP A 498 -21.50 -14.19 -10.72
C TRP A 498 -19.99 -13.92 -10.93
N THR A 499 -19.23 -14.95 -11.30
CA THR A 499 -17.78 -14.84 -11.57
C THR A 499 -17.50 -13.79 -12.64
N LYS A 500 -18.27 -13.80 -13.74
CA LYS A 500 -18.09 -12.78 -14.78
C LYS A 500 -18.36 -11.38 -14.27
N SER A 501 -19.42 -11.18 -13.49
CA SER A 501 -19.77 -9.88 -12.91
C SER A 501 -18.70 -9.39 -11.94
N GLU A 502 -18.17 -10.26 -11.08
CA GLU A 502 -17.14 -9.88 -10.11
C GLU A 502 -15.78 -9.61 -10.80
N MET A 503 -15.44 -10.34 -11.86
CA MET A 503 -14.25 -10.06 -12.66
C MET A 503 -14.36 -8.70 -13.37
N ASP A 504 -15.48 -8.43 -14.04
CA ASP A 504 -15.72 -7.15 -14.72
C ASP A 504 -15.65 -5.98 -13.71
N ARG A 505 -16.23 -6.17 -12.51
CA ARG A 505 -16.14 -5.22 -11.42
C ARG A 505 -14.69 -5.01 -10.97
N ALA A 506 -13.92 -6.08 -10.74
CA ALA A 506 -12.53 -5.99 -10.27
C ALA A 506 -11.66 -5.22 -11.28
N ILE A 507 -11.82 -5.45 -12.58
CA ILE A 507 -11.12 -4.73 -13.65
C ILE A 507 -11.50 -3.24 -13.63
N HIS A 508 -12.80 -2.94 -13.55
CA HIS A 508 -13.29 -1.56 -13.52
C HIS A 508 -12.78 -0.78 -12.30
N GLN A 509 -12.85 -1.39 -11.12
CA GLN A 509 -12.41 -0.74 -9.89
C GLN A 509 -10.90 -0.58 -9.81
N TRP A 510 -10.11 -1.52 -10.34
CA TRP A 510 -8.67 -1.37 -10.44
C TRP A 510 -8.31 -0.08 -11.20
N ARG A 511 -8.93 0.13 -12.36
CA ARG A 511 -8.72 1.35 -13.14
C ARG A 511 -9.16 2.61 -12.40
N GLY A 512 -10.31 2.59 -11.75
CA GLY A 512 -10.86 3.74 -11.03
C GLY A 512 -10.06 4.14 -9.80
N LEU A 513 -9.64 3.17 -8.99
CA LEU A 513 -9.03 3.41 -7.68
C LEU A 513 -7.50 3.35 -7.68
N PHE A 514 -6.89 2.59 -8.62
CA PHE A 514 -5.44 2.42 -8.68
C PHE A 514 -4.81 2.85 -10.00
N ARG A 515 -5.60 3.45 -10.89
CA ARG A 515 -5.12 4.17 -12.08
C ARG A 515 -4.19 3.35 -12.99
N GLY A 516 -4.53 2.08 -13.16
CA GLY A 516 -3.88 1.16 -14.09
C GLY A 516 -4.92 0.30 -14.81
N ASP A 517 -4.59 -0.22 -15.98
CA ASP A 517 -5.41 -1.24 -16.65
C ASP A 517 -4.99 -2.60 -16.09
N ALA A 518 -5.91 -3.32 -15.45
CA ALA A 518 -5.61 -4.66 -14.93
C ALA A 518 -5.17 -5.59 -16.07
N PRO A 519 -4.02 -6.27 -15.97
CA PRO A 519 -3.61 -7.25 -16.99
C PRO A 519 -4.58 -8.43 -17.04
N VAL A 520 -5.19 -8.68 -18.19
CA VAL A 520 -6.14 -9.78 -18.39
C VAL A 520 -5.66 -10.68 -19.53
N LYS A 521 -5.62 -11.99 -19.27
CA LYS A 521 -5.33 -13.02 -20.27
C LYS A 521 -6.34 -14.16 -20.19
N ASP A 522 -6.60 -14.81 -21.30
CA ASP A 522 -7.36 -16.06 -21.31
C ASP A 522 -6.57 -17.18 -20.63
N ASP A 523 -7.24 -18.12 -20.01
CA ASP A 523 -6.62 -19.28 -19.33
C ASP A 523 -5.77 -20.15 -20.28
N THR A 524 -6.04 -20.07 -21.58
CA THR A 524 -5.29 -20.74 -22.66
C THR A 524 -4.07 -19.96 -23.12
N ALA A 525 -3.91 -18.70 -22.71
CA ALA A 525 -2.84 -17.80 -23.13
C ALA A 525 -1.81 -17.51 -22.02
N ILE A 526 -1.90 -18.20 -20.89
CA ILE A 526 -0.95 -18.05 -19.78
C ILE A 526 0.37 -18.70 -20.17
N SER A 527 1.43 -17.89 -20.18
CA SER A 527 2.79 -18.29 -20.52
C SER A 527 3.62 -18.69 -19.30
N ASP A 528 4.77 -19.35 -19.54
CA ASP A 528 5.75 -19.64 -18.49
C ASP A 528 6.31 -18.36 -17.84
N ALA A 529 6.38 -17.25 -18.59
CA ALA A 529 6.77 -15.95 -18.06
C ALA A 529 5.73 -15.39 -17.06
N ASP A 530 4.44 -15.57 -17.35
CA ASP A 530 3.37 -15.19 -16.41
C ASP A 530 3.45 -16.03 -15.13
N LEU A 531 3.64 -17.34 -15.25
CA LEU A 531 3.82 -18.25 -14.12
C LEU A 531 5.06 -17.90 -13.27
N ALA A 532 6.14 -17.47 -13.91
CA ALA A 532 7.39 -17.13 -13.23
C ALA A 532 7.31 -15.79 -12.48
N ASN A 533 6.64 -14.79 -13.04
CA ASN A 533 6.79 -13.40 -12.62
C ASN A 533 5.54 -12.80 -11.96
N SER A 534 4.36 -13.40 -12.12
CA SER A 534 3.10 -12.78 -11.69
C SER A 534 2.29 -13.68 -10.76
N ASN A 535 1.54 -13.06 -9.86
CA ASN A 535 0.45 -13.68 -9.16
C ASN A 535 -0.71 -13.92 -10.15
N LEU A 536 -1.37 -15.08 -10.09
CA LEU A 536 -2.47 -15.40 -11.00
C LEU A 536 -3.82 -15.29 -10.30
N VAL A 537 -4.68 -14.43 -10.82
CA VAL A 537 -6.06 -14.28 -10.33
C VAL A 537 -6.97 -15.13 -11.21
N LEU A 538 -7.31 -16.33 -10.75
CA LEU A 538 -8.04 -17.36 -11.50
C LEU A 538 -9.54 -17.15 -11.33
N TRP A 539 -10.22 -16.76 -12.39
CA TRP A 539 -11.67 -16.59 -12.41
C TRP A 539 -12.36 -17.83 -12.97
N GLY A 540 -13.51 -18.19 -12.39
CA GLY A 540 -14.30 -19.36 -12.79
C GLY A 540 -14.19 -20.52 -11.82
N ASP A 541 -14.38 -21.71 -12.36
CA ASP A 541 -14.34 -23.00 -11.67
C ASP A 541 -13.38 -23.98 -12.41
N PRO A 542 -13.11 -25.18 -11.85
CA PRO A 542 -12.14 -26.12 -12.46
C PRO A 542 -12.53 -26.63 -13.85
N GLN A 543 -13.80 -26.54 -14.26
CA GLN A 543 -14.23 -26.89 -15.62
C GLN A 543 -14.03 -25.74 -16.59
N SER A 544 -14.33 -24.53 -16.16
CA SER A 544 -14.28 -23.34 -17.00
C SER A 544 -12.88 -22.74 -17.16
N ASN A 545 -11.98 -22.92 -16.18
CA ASN A 545 -10.62 -22.36 -16.17
C ASN A 545 -9.55 -23.46 -16.16
N LYS A 546 -8.81 -23.59 -17.26
CA LYS A 546 -7.79 -24.63 -17.46
C LYS A 546 -6.61 -24.51 -16.50
N VAL A 547 -6.24 -23.29 -16.08
CA VAL A 547 -5.16 -23.09 -15.09
C VAL A 547 -5.63 -23.55 -13.72
N LEU A 548 -6.87 -23.20 -13.33
CA LEU A 548 -7.46 -23.67 -12.08
C LEU A 548 -7.57 -25.20 -12.05
N ALA A 549 -7.99 -25.83 -13.14
CA ALA A 549 -8.02 -27.29 -13.26
C ALA A 549 -6.67 -27.95 -12.97
N ARG A 550 -5.57 -27.37 -13.45
CA ARG A 550 -4.20 -27.91 -13.25
C ARG A 550 -3.73 -27.87 -11.81
N VAL A 551 -4.25 -26.96 -11.00
CA VAL A 551 -3.78 -26.75 -9.61
C VAL A 551 -4.73 -27.28 -8.56
N MET A 552 -5.97 -27.62 -8.94
CA MET A 552 -7.09 -27.90 -8.05
C MET A 552 -6.80 -29.00 -7.01
N GLU A 553 -6.17 -30.08 -7.42
CA GLU A 553 -5.83 -31.21 -6.52
C GLU A 553 -4.82 -30.86 -5.42
N LYS A 554 -4.08 -29.76 -5.58
CA LYS A 554 -3.06 -29.31 -4.63
C LYS A 554 -3.56 -28.19 -3.71
N LEU A 555 -4.81 -27.80 -3.84
CA LEU A 555 -5.43 -26.73 -3.05
C LEU A 555 -6.17 -27.31 -1.84
N PRO A 556 -6.30 -26.54 -0.76
CA PRO A 556 -6.99 -26.98 0.46
C PRO A 556 -8.53 -26.96 0.31
N VAL A 557 -9.05 -26.85 -0.89
CA VAL A 557 -10.48 -26.87 -1.24
C VAL A 557 -10.74 -27.94 -2.28
N GLN A 558 -11.80 -28.73 -2.11
CA GLN A 558 -12.30 -29.64 -3.14
C GLN A 558 -13.52 -29.02 -3.80
N TRP A 559 -13.53 -28.97 -5.12
CA TRP A 559 -14.61 -28.35 -5.89
C TRP A 559 -15.08 -29.26 -7.02
N THR A 560 -16.30 -29.78 -6.87
CA THR A 560 -16.99 -30.62 -7.84
C THR A 560 -18.27 -29.94 -8.35
N ALA A 561 -18.95 -30.51 -9.33
CA ALA A 561 -20.23 -29.99 -9.81
C ALA A 561 -21.33 -29.93 -8.72
N GLY A 562 -21.28 -30.82 -7.73
CA GLY A 562 -22.28 -30.92 -6.66
C GLY A 562 -21.90 -30.18 -5.38
N ALA A 563 -20.63 -30.09 -5.04
CA ALA A 563 -20.19 -29.61 -3.73
C ALA A 563 -18.83 -28.90 -3.76
N ILE A 564 -18.69 -27.95 -2.84
CA ILE A 564 -17.43 -27.31 -2.45
C ILE A 564 -17.13 -27.75 -1.03
N THR A 565 -15.99 -28.43 -0.80
CA THR A 565 -15.58 -28.87 0.53
C THR A 565 -14.31 -28.14 0.96
N LEU A 566 -14.36 -27.51 2.14
CA LEU A 566 -13.27 -26.79 2.75
C LEU A 566 -13.09 -27.30 4.19
N GLY A 567 -12.06 -28.11 4.42
CA GLY A 567 -11.90 -28.83 5.68
C GLY A 567 -13.09 -29.75 5.98
N ALA A 568 -13.72 -29.57 7.14
CA ALA A 568 -14.91 -30.34 7.55
C ALA A 568 -16.24 -29.76 7.03
N ARG A 569 -16.23 -28.66 6.31
CA ARG A 569 -17.44 -27.92 5.88
C ARG A 569 -17.71 -28.18 4.40
N THR A 570 -18.97 -28.44 4.06
CA THR A 570 -19.42 -28.65 2.67
C THR A 570 -20.54 -27.68 2.32
N PHE A 571 -20.47 -27.13 1.11
CA PHE A 571 -21.39 -26.13 0.57
C PHE A 571 -21.92 -26.58 -0.80
N PRO A 572 -23.17 -26.26 -1.16
CA PRO A 572 -23.72 -26.63 -2.46
C PRO A 572 -23.03 -25.82 -3.58
N ALA A 573 -22.39 -26.51 -4.55
CA ALA A 573 -21.66 -25.87 -5.62
C ALA A 573 -22.56 -25.06 -6.59
N ALA A 574 -23.86 -25.35 -6.64
CA ALA A 574 -24.79 -24.62 -7.49
C ALA A 574 -25.04 -23.16 -7.04
N THR A 575 -24.86 -22.88 -5.76
CA THR A 575 -25.16 -21.58 -5.13
C THR A 575 -24.01 -21.04 -4.29
N SER A 576 -22.82 -21.61 -4.37
CA SER A 576 -21.65 -21.17 -3.60
C SER A 576 -20.45 -21.03 -4.50
N ALA A 577 -19.57 -20.09 -4.14
CA ALA A 577 -18.29 -19.89 -4.81
C ALA A 577 -17.17 -19.71 -3.77
N PRO A 578 -16.03 -20.42 -3.89
CA PRO A 578 -14.86 -20.15 -3.05
C PRO A 578 -14.14 -18.91 -3.57
N VAL A 579 -13.68 -18.10 -2.64
CA VAL A 579 -12.67 -17.06 -2.87
C VAL A 579 -11.47 -17.35 -1.97
N MET A 580 -10.26 -17.25 -2.47
CA MET A 580 -9.08 -17.75 -1.75
C MET A 580 -7.80 -17.16 -2.32
N ILE A 581 -6.82 -16.91 -1.44
CA ILE A 581 -5.42 -16.75 -1.80
C ILE A 581 -4.65 -18.00 -1.36
N TYR A 582 -3.71 -18.46 -2.16
CA TYR A 582 -2.85 -19.60 -1.82
C TYR A 582 -1.52 -19.51 -2.58
N PRO A 583 -0.40 -20.06 -2.04
CA PRO A 583 0.82 -20.18 -2.84
C PRO A 583 0.55 -20.99 -4.10
N ASN A 584 1.02 -20.49 -5.23
CA ASN A 584 0.76 -21.11 -6.52
C ASN A 584 1.45 -22.49 -6.61
N PRO A 585 0.71 -23.61 -6.74
CA PRO A 585 1.33 -24.93 -6.84
C PRO A 585 2.25 -25.12 -8.05
N LEU A 586 2.19 -24.23 -9.04
CA LEU A 586 3.07 -24.21 -10.21
C LEU A 586 4.31 -23.32 -9.99
N ASN A 587 4.27 -22.39 -9.04
CA ASN A 587 5.39 -21.56 -8.61
C ASN A 587 5.17 -21.08 -7.17
N PRO A 588 5.70 -21.79 -6.14
CA PRO A 588 5.45 -21.47 -4.73
C PRO A 588 6.03 -20.11 -4.24
N LYS A 589 6.67 -19.36 -5.13
CA LYS A 589 7.13 -17.98 -4.85
C LYS A 589 6.09 -16.91 -5.18
N LYS A 590 4.98 -17.30 -5.81
CA LYS A 590 3.89 -16.44 -6.24
C LYS A 590 2.57 -16.99 -5.70
N TYR A 591 1.54 -16.15 -5.74
CA TYR A 591 0.19 -16.53 -5.38
C TYR A 591 -0.65 -17.02 -6.56
N ILE A 592 -1.67 -17.80 -6.23
CA ILE A 592 -2.94 -17.82 -6.94
C ILE A 592 -4.00 -17.16 -6.07
N VAL A 593 -4.92 -16.45 -6.70
CA VAL A 593 -6.18 -15.99 -6.10
C VAL A 593 -7.33 -16.63 -6.89
N ILE A 594 -8.34 -17.13 -6.21
CA ILE A 594 -9.54 -17.68 -6.83
C ILE A 594 -10.68 -16.69 -6.64
N ASN A 595 -11.33 -16.26 -7.74
CA ASN A 595 -12.59 -15.51 -7.79
C ASN A 595 -12.66 -14.24 -6.93
N SER A 596 -11.55 -13.54 -6.75
CA SER A 596 -11.53 -12.25 -6.05
C SER A 596 -10.61 -11.25 -6.74
N GLY A 597 -11.01 -9.97 -6.78
CA GLY A 597 -10.12 -8.83 -6.88
C GLY A 597 -9.63 -8.40 -5.51
N PHE A 598 -9.11 -7.15 -5.37
CA PHE A 598 -8.93 -6.57 -4.05
C PHE A 598 -10.29 -6.45 -3.35
N THR A 599 -10.31 -6.56 -2.01
CA THR A 599 -11.53 -7.03 -1.33
C THR A 599 -12.46 -5.92 -0.86
N PHE A 600 -12.00 -4.69 -0.63
CA PHE A 600 -12.92 -3.59 -0.32
C PHE A 600 -13.73 -3.17 -1.56
N ARG A 601 -14.92 -2.62 -1.32
CA ARG A 601 -15.91 -2.34 -2.37
C ARG A 601 -16.39 -0.88 -2.29
N GLU A 602 -17.42 -0.55 -3.04
CA GLU A 602 -17.98 0.79 -3.23
C GLU A 602 -18.43 1.45 -1.92
N SER A 603 -18.78 0.68 -0.89
CA SER A 603 -19.10 1.19 0.46
C SER A 603 -17.93 1.95 1.08
N ALA A 604 -16.70 1.62 0.70
CA ALA A 604 -15.49 2.30 1.17
C ALA A 604 -15.21 3.64 0.47
N ASN A 605 -15.93 3.97 -0.61
CA ASN A 605 -15.67 5.18 -1.40
C ASN A 605 -15.92 6.49 -0.62
N GLY A 606 -16.74 6.45 0.43
CA GLY A 606 -17.08 7.61 1.25
C GLY A 606 -15.91 8.14 2.10
N SER A 607 -14.99 7.26 2.51
CA SER A 607 -13.84 7.62 3.36
C SER A 607 -12.67 6.66 3.13
N ASN A 608 -11.46 7.21 2.97
CA ASN A 608 -10.26 6.38 2.82
C ASN A 608 -9.94 5.51 4.05
N SER A 609 -10.48 5.83 5.23
CA SER A 609 -10.30 4.97 6.41
C SER A 609 -11.03 3.62 6.27
N TRP A 610 -12.10 3.56 5.45
CA TRP A 610 -12.80 2.32 5.11
C TRP A 610 -12.16 1.52 3.95
N GLN A 611 -11.18 2.07 3.25
CA GLN A 611 -10.41 1.33 2.25
C GLN A 611 -9.41 0.42 2.97
N VAL A 612 -9.90 -0.72 3.44
CA VAL A 612 -9.17 -1.76 4.19
C VAL A 612 -9.50 -3.12 3.60
N ALA A 613 -8.64 -4.12 3.81
CA ALA A 613 -8.94 -5.49 3.42
C ALA A 613 -10.22 -5.97 4.13
N GLU A 614 -11.18 -6.53 3.39
CA GLU A 614 -12.47 -6.98 3.92
C GLU A 614 -12.61 -8.51 3.94
N LEU A 615 -11.82 -9.25 3.14
CA LEU A 615 -11.79 -10.70 3.17
C LEU A 615 -10.42 -11.23 3.62
N PRO A 616 -10.40 -12.31 4.42
CA PRO A 616 -9.16 -12.93 4.90
C PRO A 616 -8.49 -13.77 3.80
N ASP A 617 -7.75 -14.84 4.17
CA ASP A 617 -7.07 -15.69 3.20
C ASP A 617 -8.06 -16.51 2.35
N TYR A 618 -9.22 -16.87 2.93
CA TYR A 618 -10.28 -17.56 2.19
C TYR A 618 -11.66 -17.21 2.71
N ALA A 619 -12.64 -17.32 1.82
CA ALA A 619 -14.07 -17.30 2.16
C ALA A 619 -14.86 -18.21 1.20
N VAL A 620 -16.07 -18.58 1.61
CA VAL A 620 -17.10 -19.17 0.75
C VAL A 620 -18.27 -18.19 0.67
N VAL A 621 -18.58 -17.77 -0.53
CA VAL A 621 -19.67 -16.83 -0.83
C VAL A 621 -20.92 -17.60 -1.17
N ASP A 622 -22.02 -17.33 -0.48
CA ASP A 622 -23.35 -17.84 -0.82
C ASP A 622 -24.04 -16.86 -1.78
N LEU A 623 -24.31 -17.32 -2.97
CA LEU A 623 -24.86 -16.57 -4.10
C LEU A 623 -26.38 -16.47 -4.08
N THR A 624 -27.06 -17.08 -3.10
CA THR A 624 -28.50 -16.86 -2.89
C THR A 624 -28.80 -15.43 -2.44
N THR A 625 -27.81 -14.76 -1.89
CA THR A 625 -27.79 -13.31 -1.63
C THR A 625 -27.00 -12.61 -2.73
N PRO A 626 -27.60 -11.67 -3.48
CA PRO A 626 -26.89 -10.93 -4.52
C PRO A 626 -25.71 -10.12 -3.99
N PRO A 627 -24.67 -9.88 -4.80
CA PRO A 627 -23.62 -8.90 -4.49
C PRO A 627 -24.20 -7.52 -4.17
N ASN A 628 -23.54 -6.80 -3.26
CA ASN A 628 -23.88 -5.43 -2.91
C ASN A 628 -22.62 -4.56 -2.81
N SER A 629 -22.75 -3.31 -2.41
CA SER A 629 -21.65 -2.37 -2.32
C SER A 629 -20.57 -2.72 -1.29
N ARG A 630 -20.80 -3.74 -0.45
CA ARG A 630 -19.86 -4.18 0.57
C ARG A 630 -19.39 -5.63 0.36
N TRP A 631 -20.30 -6.54 0.00
CA TRP A 631 -20.03 -7.97 -0.07
C TRP A 631 -20.30 -8.54 -1.46
N PRO A 632 -19.51 -9.54 -1.91
CA PRO A 632 -19.74 -10.23 -3.18
C PRO A 632 -20.92 -11.21 -3.16
N GLY A 633 -21.63 -11.28 -2.05
CA GLY A 633 -22.73 -12.16 -1.66
C GLY A 633 -22.72 -12.33 -0.15
N ARG A 634 -23.49 -13.29 0.40
CA ARG A 634 -23.42 -13.61 1.83
C ARG A 634 -22.16 -14.44 2.14
N ILE A 635 -21.33 -13.99 3.06
CA ILE A 635 -20.15 -14.75 3.48
C ILE A 635 -20.60 -15.93 4.35
N ALA A 636 -20.58 -17.15 3.81
CA ALA A 636 -20.96 -18.36 4.49
C ALA A 636 -19.85 -18.99 5.33
N ALA A 637 -18.60 -18.73 4.97
CA ALA A 637 -17.41 -19.10 5.70
C ALA A 637 -16.29 -18.09 5.41
N ALA A 638 -15.40 -17.85 6.36
CA ALA A 638 -14.18 -17.07 6.16
C ALA A 638 -13.12 -17.53 7.16
N GLY A 639 -11.83 -17.39 6.81
CA GLY A 639 -10.75 -17.73 7.70
C GLY A 639 -9.35 -17.43 7.15
N PHE A 640 -8.38 -17.60 8.03
CA PHE A 640 -6.96 -17.48 7.72
C PHE A 640 -6.30 -18.86 7.68
N PHE A 641 -5.31 -19.05 6.82
CA PHE A 641 -4.44 -20.23 6.88
C PHE A 641 -3.40 -20.09 7.99
N GLY A 642 -2.94 -21.21 8.50
CA GLY A 642 -1.84 -21.28 9.45
C GLY A 642 -0.47 -21.03 8.80
N GLU A 643 0.59 -21.17 9.59
CA GLU A 643 1.99 -20.93 9.20
C GLU A 643 2.43 -21.71 7.95
N LYS A 644 1.92 -22.91 7.77
CA LYS A 644 2.24 -23.81 6.63
C LYS A 644 1.15 -23.79 5.55
N TRP A 645 0.31 -22.76 5.53
CA TRP A 645 -0.83 -22.65 4.65
C TRP A 645 -1.89 -23.77 4.85
N GLU A 646 -1.90 -24.37 6.01
CA GLU A 646 -2.91 -25.35 6.41
C GLU A 646 -4.22 -24.66 6.86
N LEU A 647 -5.35 -25.35 6.70
CA LEU A 647 -6.61 -24.95 7.29
C LEU A 647 -6.54 -25.09 8.82
N LEU A 648 -6.87 -24.04 9.54
CA LEU A 648 -6.94 -24.07 11.00
C LEU A 648 -8.25 -24.71 11.46
N ALA A 649 -8.16 -25.60 12.44
CA ALA A 649 -9.30 -26.41 12.92
C ALA A 649 -10.41 -25.59 13.64
N THR A 650 -10.18 -24.31 13.96
CA THR A 650 -11.00 -23.50 14.88
C THR A 650 -11.49 -22.17 14.33
N ASP A 651 -11.23 -21.85 13.06
CA ASP A 651 -11.69 -20.58 12.49
C ASP A 651 -13.19 -20.66 12.18
N GLY A 652 -14.02 -20.16 13.08
CA GLY A 652 -15.45 -20.00 12.87
C GLY A 652 -16.36 -20.45 14.04
N LYS A 653 -16.11 -20.01 15.26
CA LYS A 653 -17.14 -19.96 16.31
C LYS A 653 -17.45 -18.53 16.66
#